data_d1d35ba4edd52293baf368a5e1cdf011
#
_entry.id   d1d35ba4edd52293baf368a5e1cdf011
#
_cell.length_a   1.000
_cell.length_b   1.000
_cell.length_c   1.000
_cell.angle_alpha   90.00
_cell.angle_beta   90.00
_cell.angle_gamma   90.00
#
_symmetry.space_group_name_H-M   'P 1'
#
loop_
_entity.id
_entity.type
_entity.pdbx_description
1 polymer ?
#
loop_
_entity_poly.entity_id
_entity_poly.type
_entity_poly.pdbx_seq_one_letter_code
_entity_poly.pdbx_strand_id
1 'polypeptide(L)'
;MFVGGKANIRQIHVTALMVFLLAAAMLAEPAAGRRSIPPKERGVALQAAIEDLITTFGDRYPGGRDYLTKLSNLKRRMDEAGQADISGTEAEFADLQREALIANPLVNSQPILFVVRRQYREDHHNTATMFKTGEINTSSFQGGGAMKTVDFAKGGKVRTLLESSEGLVRDPEVHFNGRKIIFSMRKNIKDDYHIYEINADGTGIKQLTSAVGVADLDPLYMPDDTIIFSSTREPKYCMCNRHIMGNLFRMDADGANIHQIAKSTLHEGHAALMPDGRIVYDRWEYVDRNFGDAQGLWTVNPDGTNHAVYWGNNTWSPGAVIDARPITGTQKIISVFSSCHDRPWGALAIIDRRLGVDGREPVVRTWPANAINLVKQKGPGPDTYGFDNFQKVNPKYEDPYPLNDKYFLCSRMTGRGEQMGIYLIDVFGNEILLHVEEPGCYDPMPLGMRARPLRIPSRRNFRNEFGYFYVVNVYEGTHMEGVKPGTVKYLRVVESPEKHFWTHTAWGGQGVHCPAINWHSFENKRILGTVPVAEDGSAYFEVPSDKFVFFQLLDENKMMIQSMRSGTIVQSGEQTGCIGCHESRRSATPSLKTKMPIALRRPPGKLRGWYGKPRLFNYISEVQPVFDKHCVSCHDYGKDAGKKLNLASDRTNTFNTSYNELWRKKYIKAIGAGPADIQQPFSWGSHASKLVKVIREGQKLNQAELERIVTWIDLNAPYYPRYDSAYPDNLTGRCPLDNKQLNRLGQLTGIPFTRLANHNTNRGPQVSFDRPQLSPCLQRFKDTSDPRYVEALSIIQAGSRMLQERPRADMDGFQACPLDQQRQQVYTERQQIESHNREAIREGRKVYDGHSQ
;
A
#
# COMPACT_ATOMS: atom_id res chain seq x y z
N MET A 1 60.07 23.11 5.34
CA MET A 1 61.15 22.87 4.35
C MET A 1 60.48 22.32 3.07
N PHE A 2 60.56 23.09 2.01
CA PHE A 2 60.05 22.75 0.68
C PHE A 2 60.96 21.74 0.00
N VAL A 3 60.37 20.71 -0.64
CA VAL A 3 60.96 20.11 -1.83
C VAL A 3 59.85 19.81 -2.83
N GLY A 4 59.93 20.49 -3.95
CA GLY A 4 58.99 20.38 -5.03
C GLY A 4 59.32 19.19 -5.97
N GLY A 5 58.30 18.59 -6.50
CA GLY A 5 58.35 17.64 -7.62
C GLY A 5 57.42 18.07 -8.71
N LYS A 6 57.96 18.52 -9.85
CA LYS A 6 57.24 18.84 -11.10
C LYS A 6 56.62 17.59 -11.71
N ALA A 7 55.33 17.43 -11.63
CA ALA A 7 54.62 16.42 -12.37
C ALA A 7 54.32 16.90 -13.78
N ASN A 8 54.56 16.06 -14.74
CA ASN A 8 54.62 16.27 -16.20
C ASN A 8 53.24 16.59 -16.80
N ILE A 9 53.02 17.84 -17.21
CA ILE A 9 51.76 18.35 -17.79
C ILE A 9 51.32 17.58 -19.08
N ARG A 10 52.22 16.86 -19.72
CA ARG A 10 51.90 16.05 -20.92
C ARG A 10 51.13 14.77 -20.66
N GLN A 11 51.22 14.17 -19.42
CA GLN A 11 50.48 12.96 -19.11
C GLN A 11 49.04 13.25 -18.66
N ILE A 12 48.74 14.45 -18.20
CA ILE A 12 47.41 14.85 -17.77
C ILE A 12 46.49 15.09 -18.98
N HIS A 13 47.05 15.58 -20.13
CA HIS A 13 46.24 15.81 -21.32
C HIS A 13 45.85 14.54 -22.10
N VAL A 14 46.72 13.51 -22.07
CA VAL A 14 46.40 12.22 -22.71
C VAL A 14 45.40 11.42 -21.92
N THR A 15 45.45 11.48 -20.57
CA THR A 15 44.51 10.81 -19.71
C THR A 15 43.12 11.48 -19.69
N ALA A 16 43.06 12.81 -19.77
CA ALA A 16 41.82 13.55 -19.91
C ALA A 16 41.14 13.31 -21.25
N LEU A 17 41.91 13.20 -22.36
CA LEU A 17 41.38 12.91 -23.69
C LEU A 17 40.87 11.44 -23.80
N MET A 18 41.56 10.48 -23.16
CA MET A 18 41.09 9.08 -23.10
C MET A 18 39.84 8.91 -22.20
N VAL A 19 39.73 9.66 -21.11
CA VAL A 19 38.52 9.64 -20.26
C VAL A 19 37.35 10.32 -20.97
N PHE A 20 37.59 11.39 -21.76
CA PHE A 20 36.53 12.00 -22.59
C PHE A 20 36.12 11.12 -23.78
N LEU A 21 37.03 10.39 -24.42
CA LEU A 21 36.70 9.43 -25.47
C LEU A 21 36.04 8.16 -24.93
N LEU A 22 36.36 7.71 -23.71
CA LEU A 22 35.67 6.63 -23.04
C LEU A 22 34.28 7.06 -22.50
N ALA A 23 34.13 8.30 -22.03
CA ALA A 23 32.84 8.85 -21.66
C ALA A 23 31.94 9.10 -22.89
N ALA A 24 32.49 9.52 -24.03
CA ALA A 24 31.74 9.63 -25.28
C ALA A 24 31.39 8.26 -25.90
N ALA A 25 32.21 7.23 -25.68
CA ALA A 25 31.91 5.85 -26.07
C ALA A 25 30.90 5.17 -25.13
N MET A 26 30.80 5.59 -23.86
CA MET A 26 29.74 5.13 -22.94
C MET A 26 28.39 5.83 -23.15
N LEU A 27 28.34 6.94 -23.90
CA LEU A 27 27.08 7.62 -24.28
C LEU A 27 26.52 7.15 -25.63
N ALA A 28 27.17 6.19 -26.29
CA ALA A 28 26.72 5.55 -27.51
C ALA A 28 26.57 4.05 -27.36
N GLU A 29 25.91 3.59 -26.29
CA GLU A 29 25.26 2.27 -26.36
C GLU A 29 24.03 2.42 -27.26
N PRO A 30 23.92 1.63 -28.34
CA PRO A 30 22.68 1.57 -29.12
C PRO A 30 21.61 1.04 -28.16
N ALA A 31 20.48 1.72 -28.09
CA ALA A 31 19.29 1.32 -27.31
C ALA A 31 18.98 -0.17 -27.58
N ALA A 32 19.54 -1.04 -26.77
CA ALA A 32 19.31 -2.46 -26.86
C ALA A 32 17.84 -2.72 -26.53
N GLY A 33 17.06 -3.12 -27.55
CA GLY A 33 15.83 -3.84 -27.33
C GLY A 33 14.50 -3.17 -27.67
N ARG A 34 14.42 -2.20 -28.58
CA ARG A 34 13.20 -2.05 -29.36
C ARG A 34 13.15 -3.19 -30.37
N ARG A 35 12.52 -4.32 -30.08
CA ARG A 35 11.85 -5.06 -31.14
C ARG A 35 10.71 -4.17 -31.61
N SER A 36 10.98 -3.31 -32.61
CA SER A 36 9.94 -2.62 -33.35
C SER A 36 8.97 -3.69 -33.82
N ILE A 37 7.67 -3.49 -33.56
CA ILE A 37 6.62 -4.33 -34.17
C ILE A 37 6.92 -4.35 -35.67
N PRO A 38 7.04 -5.53 -36.30
CA PRO A 38 7.36 -5.61 -37.72
C PRO A 38 6.43 -4.71 -38.54
N PRO A 39 6.90 -4.01 -39.56
CA PRO A 39 6.07 -3.10 -40.38
C PRO A 39 4.77 -3.75 -40.87
N LYS A 40 4.80 -5.02 -41.20
CA LYS A 40 3.64 -5.81 -41.61
C LYS A 40 2.58 -5.92 -40.51
N GLU A 41 2.98 -6.16 -39.27
CA GLU A 41 2.06 -6.24 -38.12
C GLU A 41 1.47 -4.86 -37.79
N ARG A 42 2.27 -3.77 -37.89
CA ARG A 42 1.78 -2.40 -37.71
C ARG A 42 0.73 -2.04 -38.79
N GLY A 43 0.94 -2.47 -40.02
CA GLY A 43 -0.04 -2.27 -41.10
C GLY A 43 -1.35 -3.02 -40.88
N VAL A 44 -1.33 -4.20 -40.26
CA VAL A 44 -2.54 -4.96 -39.89
C VAL A 44 -3.27 -4.24 -38.75
N ALA A 45 -2.56 -3.76 -37.73
CA ALA A 45 -3.13 -3.03 -36.61
C ALA A 45 -3.85 -1.74 -37.05
N LEU A 46 -3.20 -0.96 -37.92
CA LEU A 46 -3.80 0.27 -38.45
C LEU A 46 -5.04 -0.02 -39.30
N GLN A 47 -4.97 -1.02 -40.17
CA GLN A 47 -6.12 -1.43 -40.97
C GLN A 47 -7.34 -1.80 -40.10
N ALA A 48 -7.11 -2.64 -39.09
CA ALA A 48 -8.17 -3.06 -38.17
C ALA A 48 -8.81 -1.87 -37.42
N ALA A 49 -7.98 -0.91 -36.99
CA ALA A 49 -8.47 0.31 -36.35
C ALA A 49 -9.33 1.17 -37.30
N ILE A 50 -8.85 1.38 -38.56
CA ILE A 50 -9.61 2.18 -39.54
C ILE A 50 -10.97 1.47 -39.90
N GLU A 51 -10.97 0.16 -40.14
CA GLU A 51 -12.18 -0.61 -40.40
C GLU A 51 -13.16 -0.53 -39.21
N ASP A 52 -12.67 -0.61 -37.98
CA ASP A 52 -13.51 -0.42 -36.79
C ASP A 52 -14.09 0.99 -36.72
N LEU A 53 -13.29 2.02 -36.96
CA LEU A 53 -13.75 3.41 -36.98
C LEU A 53 -14.81 3.67 -38.07
N ILE A 54 -14.64 3.12 -39.27
CA ILE A 54 -15.64 3.19 -40.33
C ILE A 54 -16.96 2.55 -39.85
N THR A 55 -16.86 1.35 -39.29
CA THR A 55 -18.03 0.58 -38.84
C THR A 55 -18.76 1.26 -37.68
N THR A 56 -18.01 1.81 -36.74
CA THR A 56 -18.53 2.40 -35.48
C THR A 56 -19.10 3.81 -35.72
N PHE A 57 -18.46 4.62 -36.55
CA PHE A 57 -18.76 6.04 -36.66
C PHE A 57 -19.37 6.46 -38.01
N GLY A 58 -19.27 5.64 -39.04
CA GLY A 58 -19.87 5.94 -40.37
C GLY A 58 -19.49 7.31 -40.88
N ASP A 59 -20.47 8.16 -41.18
CA ASP A 59 -20.26 9.51 -41.72
C ASP A 59 -19.47 10.45 -40.78
N ARG A 60 -19.35 10.14 -39.52
CA ARG A 60 -18.50 10.91 -38.59
C ARG A 60 -16.99 10.61 -38.73
N TYR A 61 -16.64 9.60 -39.54
CA TYR A 61 -15.27 9.28 -39.92
C TYR A 61 -15.08 9.26 -41.42
N PRO A 62 -15.27 10.40 -42.12
CA PRO A 62 -15.41 10.46 -43.56
C PRO A 62 -14.17 10.05 -44.35
N GLY A 63 -12.95 10.26 -43.79
CA GLY A 63 -11.67 9.89 -44.42
C GLY A 63 -11.34 8.39 -44.40
N GLY A 64 -12.15 7.55 -43.73
CA GLY A 64 -11.78 6.16 -43.44
C GLY A 64 -11.46 5.30 -44.67
N ARG A 65 -12.27 5.41 -45.78
CA ARG A 65 -12.02 4.67 -47.02
C ARG A 65 -10.75 5.15 -47.74
N ASP A 66 -10.49 6.44 -47.72
CA ASP A 66 -9.27 7.04 -48.30
C ASP A 66 -8.04 6.55 -47.52
N TYR A 67 -8.09 6.52 -46.20
CA TYR A 67 -7.01 5.99 -45.34
C TYR A 67 -6.74 4.51 -45.65
N LEU A 68 -7.75 3.66 -45.86
CA LEU A 68 -7.55 2.28 -46.30
C LEU A 68 -6.87 2.17 -47.64
N THR A 69 -7.25 3.04 -48.61
CA THR A 69 -6.63 3.05 -49.94
C THR A 69 -5.17 3.49 -49.82
N LYS A 70 -4.87 4.56 -49.10
CA LYS A 70 -3.49 5.03 -48.83
C LYS A 70 -2.66 3.91 -48.14
N LEU A 71 -3.23 3.26 -47.17
CA LEU A 71 -2.56 2.17 -46.45
C LEU A 71 -2.25 0.97 -47.37
N SER A 72 -3.19 0.57 -48.21
CA SER A 72 -3.00 -0.54 -49.17
C SER A 72 -1.88 -0.24 -50.15
N ASN A 73 -1.81 1.00 -50.68
CA ASN A 73 -0.77 1.45 -51.59
C ASN A 73 0.60 1.48 -50.86
N LEU A 74 0.62 1.96 -49.64
CA LEU A 74 1.84 2.02 -48.82
C LEU A 74 2.36 0.62 -48.49
N LYS A 75 1.48 -0.31 -48.08
CA LYS A 75 1.86 -1.72 -47.84
C LYS A 75 2.51 -2.37 -49.06
N ARG A 76 1.91 -2.19 -50.23
CA ARG A 76 2.49 -2.70 -51.48
C ARG A 76 3.90 -2.13 -51.73
N ARG A 77 4.12 -0.81 -51.59
CA ARG A 77 5.43 -0.20 -51.71
C ARG A 77 6.45 -0.71 -50.68
N MET A 78 6.01 -0.95 -49.45
CA MET A 78 6.86 -1.53 -48.39
C MET A 78 7.25 -2.99 -48.67
N ASP A 79 6.37 -3.77 -49.31
CA ASP A 79 6.65 -5.16 -49.72
C ASP A 79 7.61 -5.19 -50.94
N GLU A 80 7.49 -4.20 -51.82
CA GLU A 80 8.33 -4.05 -53.05
C GLU A 80 9.70 -3.34 -52.79
N ALA A 81 9.81 -2.59 -51.67
CA ALA A 81 10.99 -1.78 -51.40
C ALA A 81 12.19 -2.63 -50.94
N GLY A 82 13.36 -2.44 -51.60
CA GLY A 82 14.65 -2.91 -51.08
C GLY A 82 15.11 -2.10 -49.85
N GLN A 83 16.15 -2.59 -49.14
CA GLN A 83 16.63 -2.03 -47.84
C GLN A 83 16.94 -0.53 -47.84
N ALA A 84 17.12 0.11 -49.03
CA ALA A 84 17.50 1.52 -49.15
C ALA A 84 16.30 2.52 -49.05
N ASP A 85 15.05 2.08 -49.28
CA ASP A 85 13.87 2.94 -49.29
C ASP A 85 12.95 2.78 -48.05
N ILE A 86 13.37 2.01 -47.07
CA ILE A 86 12.57 1.67 -45.88
C ILE A 86 12.32 2.91 -45.01
N SER A 87 13.29 3.85 -44.90
CA SER A 87 13.12 4.98 -43.98
C SER A 87 12.08 6.00 -44.46
N GLY A 88 11.95 6.22 -45.78
CA GLY A 88 10.93 7.09 -46.36
C GLY A 88 9.52 6.53 -46.20
N THR A 89 9.34 5.24 -46.47
CA THR A 89 8.05 4.56 -46.32
C THR A 89 7.61 4.41 -44.86
N GLU A 90 8.56 4.31 -43.92
CA GLU A 90 8.26 4.31 -42.49
C GLU A 90 7.74 5.66 -41.99
N ALA A 91 8.34 6.77 -42.47
CA ALA A 91 7.85 8.12 -42.15
C ALA A 91 6.41 8.32 -42.69
N GLU A 92 6.18 7.98 -43.94
CA GLU A 92 4.84 8.05 -44.55
C GLU A 92 3.80 7.18 -43.80
N PHE A 93 4.22 6.00 -43.35
CA PHE A 93 3.35 5.13 -42.54
C PHE A 93 3.01 5.79 -41.21
N ALA A 94 3.99 6.38 -40.51
CA ALA A 94 3.76 7.06 -39.24
C ALA A 94 2.84 8.27 -39.41
N ASP A 95 3.00 9.03 -40.49
CA ASP A 95 2.13 10.18 -40.79
C ASP A 95 0.69 9.73 -41.10
N LEU A 96 0.54 8.71 -41.95
CA LEU A 96 -0.79 8.12 -42.23
C LEU A 96 -1.46 7.55 -40.98
N GLN A 97 -0.71 6.82 -40.13
CA GLN A 97 -1.20 6.29 -38.88
C GLN A 97 -1.68 7.42 -37.96
N ARG A 98 -0.88 8.48 -37.85
CA ARG A 98 -1.22 9.65 -37.04
C ARG A 98 -2.44 10.38 -37.61
N GLU A 99 -2.50 10.65 -38.92
CA GLU A 99 -3.64 11.30 -39.57
C GLU A 99 -4.94 10.52 -39.36
N ALA A 100 -4.94 9.21 -39.66
CA ALA A 100 -6.09 8.34 -39.52
C ALA A 100 -6.61 8.22 -38.07
N LEU A 101 -5.72 8.08 -37.10
CA LEU A 101 -6.11 7.87 -35.70
C LEU A 101 -6.44 9.17 -34.97
N ILE A 102 -5.88 10.32 -35.36
CA ILE A 102 -6.34 11.64 -34.86
C ILE A 102 -7.71 11.99 -35.43
N ALA A 103 -8.03 11.57 -36.64
CA ALA A 103 -9.36 11.73 -37.22
C ALA A 103 -10.46 10.93 -36.49
N ASN A 104 -10.09 10.05 -35.56
CA ASN A 104 -11.03 9.31 -34.69
C ASN A 104 -11.97 10.28 -33.95
N PRO A 105 -13.30 10.15 -34.11
CA PRO A 105 -14.25 11.02 -33.42
C PRO A 105 -14.15 11.06 -31.92
N LEU A 106 -13.61 10.02 -31.27
CA LEU A 106 -13.34 9.99 -29.82
C LEU A 106 -12.21 10.93 -29.42
N VAL A 107 -11.33 11.28 -30.34
CA VAL A 107 -10.16 12.14 -30.10
C VAL A 107 -10.41 13.58 -30.54
N ASN A 108 -11.09 13.78 -31.65
CA ASN A 108 -11.22 15.10 -32.29
C ASN A 108 -12.57 15.80 -32.10
N SER A 109 -13.54 15.17 -31.43
CA SER A 109 -14.85 15.80 -31.20
C SER A 109 -14.87 16.83 -30.07
N GLN A 110 -13.88 16.80 -29.19
CA GLN A 110 -13.73 17.68 -28.03
C GLN A 110 -12.27 17.84 -27.63
N PRO A 111 -11.90 18.96 -26.96
CA PRO A 111 -10.54 19.12 -26.49
C PRO A 111 -10.15 18.03 -25.48
N ILE A 112 -8.88 17.65 -25.46
CA ILE A 112 -8.30 16.80 -24.45
C ILE A 112 -7.65 17.69 -23.39
N LEU A 113 -8.11 17.56 -22.12
CA LEU A 113 -7.50 18.13 -20.93
C LEU A 113 -6.24 17.35 -20.59
N PHE A 114 -5.19 18.02 -20.12
CA PHE A 114 -3.98 17.38 -19.62
C PHE A 114 -3.22 18.29 -18.65
N VAL A 115 -2.32 17.71 -17.88
CA VAL A 115 -1.44 18.40 -16.97
C VAL A 115 -0.01 18.39 -17.51
N VAL A 116 0.68 19.53 -17.38
CA VAL A 116 2.12 19.65 -17.64
C VAL A 116 2.84 19.75 -16.30
N ARG A 117 3.72 18.81 -15.98
CA ARG A 117 4.50 18.80 -14.77
C ARG A 117 5.81 18.03 -14.93
N ARG A 118 6.70 18.20 -13.96
CA ARG A 118 7.87 17.30 -13.87
C ARG A 118 7.44 15.91 -13.39
N GLN A 119 8.18 14.89 -13.79
CA GLN A 119 8.05 13.56 -13.20
C GLN A 119 8.43 13.62 -11.73
N TYR A 120 7.74 12.85 -10.91
CA TYR A 120 8.07 12.70 -9.50
C TYR A 120 9.50 12.16 -9.32
N ARG A 121 10.20 12.63 -8.30
CA ARG A 121 11.49 12.04 -7.95
C ARG A 121 11.29 10.62 -7.47
N GLU A 122 12.27 9.77 -7.79
CA GLU A 122 12.32 8.43 -7.23
C GLU A 122 12.42 8.49 -5.70
N ASP A 123 11.59 7.71 -5.02
CA ASP A 123 11.63 7.47 -3.59
C ASP A 123 11.35 5.97 -3.35
N HIS A 124 11.26 5.56 -2.10
CA HIS A 124 11.16 4.16 -1.73
C HIS A 124 9.86 3.48 -2.20
N HIS A 125 8.75 4.22 -2.27
CA HIS A 125 7.45 3.67 -2.66
C HIS A 125 6.71 4.53 -3.68
N ASN A 126 5.84 3.90 -4.47
CA ASN A 126 4.96 4.56 -5.42
C ASN A 126 4.01 5.60 -4.79
N THR A 127 3.73 5.49 -3.48
CA THR A 127 2.94 6.47 -2.71
C THR A 127 3.71 7.71 -2.28
N ALA A 128 5.01 7.82 -2.56
CA ALA A 128 5.85 8.94 -2.15
C ALA A 128 5.50 10.29 -2.82
N THR A 129 4.52 10.30 -3.70
CA THR A 129 3.96 11.51 -4.34
C THR A 129 3.02 12.31 -3.45
N MET A 130 2.63 11.78 -2.29
CA MET A 130 1.82 12.48 -1.29
C MET A 130 2.68 13.40 -0.42
N PHE A 131 3.07 14.54 -0.98
CA PHE A 131 3.92 15.50 -0.29
C PHE A 131 3.12 16.26 0.77
N LYS A 132 3.60 16.22 2.00
CA LYS A 132 3.05 16.96 3.12
C LYS A 132 4.13 17.83 3.76
N THR A 133 3.80 19.08 4.06
CA THR A 133 4.75 20.03 4.65
C THR A 133 5.28 19.52 5.98
N GLY A 134 6.60 19.56 6.15
CA GLY A 134 7.28 19.07 7.34
C GLY A 134 7.50 17.56 7.41
N GLU A 135 7.00 16.81 6.43
CA GLU A 135 7.22 15.37 6.35
C GLU A 135 8.36 15.00 5.39
N ILE A 136 8.77 13.74 5.39
CA ILE A 136 9.98 13.32 4.68
C ILE A 136 9.89 13.48 3.18
N ASN A 137 8.78 13.10 2.60
CA ASN A 137 8.58 13.15 1.16
C ASN A 137 8.41 14.58 0.61
N THR A 138 8.33 15.60 1.48
CA THR A 138 8.37 17.01 1.07
C THR A 138 9.62 17.34 0.26
N SER A 139 10.76 16.70 0.55
CA SER A 139 12.02 16.92 -0.18
C SER A 139 11.99 16.45 -1.62
N SER A 140 11.05 15.58 -1.99
CA SER A 140 10.86 15.08 -3.35
C SER A 140 10.02 16.03 -4.23
N PHE A 141 9.41 17.06 -3.65
CA PHE A 141 8.58 18.03 -4.37
C PHE A 141 9.40 18.83 -5.39
N GLN A 142 8.88 18.96 -6.59
CA GLN A 142 9.42 19.80 -7.66
C GLN A 142 8.29 20.64 -8.23
N GLY A 143 8.34 21.94 -7.96
CA GLY A 143 7.38 22.92 -8.47
C GLY A 143 7.49 23.15 -9.98
N GLY A 144 6.47 23.83 -10.48
CA GLY A 144 6.26 24.15 -11.89
C GLY A 144 5.29 23.17 -12.55
N GLY A 145 4.12 23.70 -12.98
CA GLY A 145 3.10 22.90 -13.64
C GLY A 145 1.99 23.74 -14.23
N ALA A 146 1.22 23.14 -15.13
CA ALA A 146 0.08 23.78 -15.77
C ALA A 146 -1.02 22.77 -16.06
N MET A 147 -2.25 23.24 -16.12
CA MET A 147 -3.39 22.51 -16.67
C MET A 147 -3.77 23.13 -17.99
N LYS A 148 -3.79 22.32 -19.06
CA LYS A 148 -3.96 22.75 -20.43
C LYS A 148 -4.96 21.88 -21.18
N THR A 149 -5.39 22.36 -22.35
CA THR A 149 -6.16 21.56 -23.31
C THR A 149 -5.50 21.57 -24.66
N VAL A 150 -5.64 20.49 -25.43
CA VAL A 150 -5.28 20.40 -26.85
C VAL A 150 -6.52 20.04 -27.64
N ASP A 151 -6.79 20.78 -28.76
CA ASP A 151 -7.99 20.62 -29.60
C ASP A 151 -7.59 20.15 -30.99
N PHE A 152 -7.76 18.85 -31.26
CA PHE A 152 -7.37 18.27 -32.55
C PHE A 152 -8.32 18.64 -33.67
N ALA A 153 -9.60 18.96 -33.42
CA ALA A 153 -10.52 19.53 -34.42
C ALA A 153 -10.04 20.90 -34.87
N LYS A 154 -9.19 21.58 -34.12
CA LYS A 154 -8.60 22.88 -34.44
C LYS A 154 -7.10 22.79 -34.72
N GLY A 155 -6.67 21.68 -35.34
CA GLY A 155 -5.25 21.49 -35.74
C GLY A 155 -4.27 21.34 -34.57
N GLY A 156 -4.72 20.83 -33.43
CA GLY A 156 -3.86 20.64 -32.26
C GLY A 156 -3.61 21.93 -31.46
N LYS A 157 -4.54 22.88 -31.51
CA LYS A 157 -4.43 24.16 -30.77
C LYS A 157 -4.42 23.90 -29.27
N VAL A 158 -3.33 24.37 -28.62
CA VAL A 158 -3.18 24.28 -27.15
C VAL A 158 -3.72 25.56 -26.50
N ARG A 159 -4.35 25.39 -25.33
CA ARG A 159 -4.81 26.48 -24.47
C ARG A 159 -4.46 26.17 -23.01
N THR A 160 -3.83 27.12 -22.33
CA THR A 160 -3.58 27.06 -20.88
C THR A 160 -4.84 27.49 -20.11
N LEU A 161 -5.28 26.66 -19.17
CA LEU A 161 -6.38 26.96 -18.23
C LEU A 161 -5.86 27.50 -16.92
N LEU A 162 -4.75 26.93 -16.42
CA LEU A 162 -4.10 27.31 -15.18
C LEU A 162 -2.60 27.05 -15.30
N GLU A 163 -1.79 27.94 -14.74
CA GLU A 163 -0.33 27.79 -14.68
C GLU A 163 0.19 28.18 -13.30
N SER A 164 1.19 27.47 -12.81
CA SER A 164 1.89 27.75 -11.56
C SER A 164 3.38 27.48 -11.73
N SER A 165 4.19 28.53 -11.52
CA SER A 165 5.66 28.42 -11.63
C SER A 165 6.31 27.72 -10.43
N GLU A 166 5.74 27.83 -9.24
CA GLU A 166 6.27 27.27 -8.00
C GLU A 166 5.46 26.08 -7.47
N GLY A 167 4.20 25.96 -7.92
CA GLY A 167 3.29 24.93 -7.48
C GLY A 167 3.28 23.71 -8.36
N LEU A 168 2.40 22.77 -8.04
CA LEU A 168 2.14 21.59 -8.86
C LEU A 168 0.62 21.35 -8.90
N VAL A 169 0.12 21.11 -10.11
CA VAL A 169 -1.27 20.72 -10.40
C VAL A 169 -1.26 19.24 -10.80
N ARG A 170 -2.25 18.47 -10.33
CA ARG A 170 -2.38 17.04 -10.63
C ARG A 170 -3.83 16.55 -10.47
N ASP A 171 -4.09 15.37 -10.96
CA ASP A 171 -5.33 14.59 -10.78
C ASP A 171 -6.59 15.38 -11.17
N PRO A 172 -6.69 15.97 -12.38
CA PRO A 172 -7.89 16.65 -12.80
C PRO A 172 -9.01 15.65 -13.09
N GLU A 173 -10.25 16.03 -12.73
CA GLU A 173 -11.46 15.27 -13.08
C GLU A 173 -12.53 16.20 -13.63
N VAL A 174 -13.03 15.91 -14.84
CA VAL A 174 -14.05 16.73 -15.50
C VAL A 174 -15.42 16.37 -14.95
N HIS A 175 -16.21 17.37 -14.56
CA HIS A 175 -17.59 17.18 -14.13
C HIS A 175 -18.48 16.62 -15.25
N PHE A 176 -19.56 15.89 -14.90
CA PHE A 176 -20.45 15.22 -15.87
C PHE A 176 -21.04 16.16 -16.93
N ASN A 177 -21.24 17.44 -16.59
CA ASN A 177 -21.76 18.43 -17.55
C ASN A 177 -20.68 19.08 -18.46
N GLY A 178 -19.40 18.70 -18.27
CA GLY A 178 -18.27 19.23 -19.03
C GLY A 178 -17.92 20.71 -18.76
N ARG A 179 -18.48 21.35 -17.73
CA ARG A 179 -18.34 22.79 -17.47
C ARG A 179 -17.38 23.14 -16.35
N LYS A 180 -16.99 22.16 -15.54
CA LYS A 180 -16.11 22.33 -14.37
C LYS A 180 -15.08 21.23 -14.34
N ILE A 181 -13.94 21.54 -13.72
CA ILE A 181 -12.85 20.63 -13.47
C ILE A 181 -12.50 20.74 -11.99
N ILE A 182 -12.41 19.61 -11.30
CA ILE A 182 -11.85 19.51 -9.97
C ILE A 182 -10.44 18.94 -10.06
N PHE A 183 -9.53 19.37 -9.20
CA PHE A 183 -8.13 18.96 -9.25
C PHE A 183 -7.43 19.18 -7.92
N SER A 184 -6.27 18.55 -7.74
CA SER A 184 -5.36 18.78 -6.62
C SER A 184 -4.31 19.82 -7.00
N MET A 185 -4.02 20.76 -6.11
CA MET A 185 -2.96 21.74 -6.29
C MET A 185 -2.23 22.05 -5.00
N ARG A 186 -0.92 22.20 -5.10
CA ARG A 186 -0.03 22.74 -4.10
C ARG A 186 0.63 23.99 -4.67
N LYS A 187 0.48 25.14 -4.00
CA LYS A 187 0.94 26.43 -4.54
C LYS A 187 2.45 26.59 -4.56
N ASN A 188 3.14 26.02 -3.57
CA ASN A 188 4.61 26.03 -3.45
C ASN A 188 5.07 24.98 -2.42
N ILE A 189 6.37 24.88 -2.16
CA ILE A 189 6.94 23.91 -1.21
C ILE A 189 6.48 24.07 0.25
N LYS A 190 6.01 25.24 0.64
CA LYS A 190 5.52 25.53 1.99
C LYS A 190 4.03 25.26 2.18
N ASP A 191 3.31 25.02 1.08
CA ASP A 191 1.90 24.68 1.07
C ASP A 191 1.71 23.15 1.11
N ASP A 192 0.51 22.70 1.42
CA ASP A 192 0.08 21.31 1.26
C ASP A 192 -0.81 21.17 0.01
N TYR A 193 -1.10 19.95 -0.44
CA TYR A 193 -2.08 19.76 -1.49
C TYR A 193 -3.49 20.02 -0.98
N HIS A 194 -4.25 20.78 -1.75
CA HIS A 194 -5.66 21.05 -1.50
C HIS A 194 -6.48 20.81 -2.75
N ILE A 195 -7.78 20.57 -2.57
CA ILE A 195 -8.74 20.39 -3.67
C ILE A 195 -9.23 21.75 -4.13
N TYR A 196 -9.20 21.94 -5.44
CA TYR A 196 -9.68 23.14 -6.15
C TYR A 196 -10.70 22.76 -7.22
N GLU A 197 -11.60 23.67 -7.51
CA GLU A 197 -12.53 23.61 -8.65
C GLU A 197 -12.31 24.84 -9.55
N ILE A 198 -12.38 24.63 -10.88
CA ILE A 198 -12.26 25.69 -11.89
C ILE A 198 -13.30 25.46 -12.99
N ASN A 199 -13.76 26.52 -13.66
CA ASN A 199 -14.58 26.36 -14.85
C ASN A 199 -13.73 25.79 -16.01
N ALA A 200 -14.36 25.06 -16.94
CA ALA A 200 -13.71 24.48 -18.11
C ALA A 200 -13.09 25.53 -19.05
N ASP A 201 -13.46 26.80 -18.89
CA ASP A 201 -12.87 27.94 -19.60
C ASP A 201 -11.66 28.56 -18.85
N GLY A 202 -11.22 28.00 -17.72
CA GLY A 202 -10.09 28.50 -16.93
C GLY A 202 -10.45 29.63 -15.99
N THR A 203 -11.72 30.03 -15.88
CA THR A 203 -12.16 31.09 -14.95
C THR A 203 -12.73 30.51 -13.66
N GLY A 204 -12.91 31.36 -12.64
CA GLY A 204 -13.66 31.00 -11.43
C GLY A 204 -12.99 29.95 -10.54
N ILE A 205 -11.67 29.96 -10.42
CA ILE A 205 -10.95 29.03 -9.52
C ILE A 205 -11.42 29.22 -8.08
N LYS A 206 -11.75 28.12 -7.41
CA LYS A 206 -12.21 28.07 -6.03
C LYS A 206 -11.44 26.99 -5.27
N GLN A 207 -10.90 27.30 -4.11
CA GLN A 207 -10.31 26.33 -3.17
C GLN A 207 -11.43 25.72 -2.32
N LEU A 208 -11.50 24.37 -2.26
CA LEU A 208 -12.54 23.66 -1.51
C LEU A 208 -12.04 23.11 -0.18
N THR A 209 -10.75 22.78 -0.06
CA THR A 209 -10.14 22.31 1.19
C THR A 209 -8.94 23.18 1.56
N SER A 210 -8.68 23.36 2.87
CA SER A 210 -7.64 24.30 3.34
C SER A 210 -7.00 23.92 4.68
N ALA A 211 -7.19 22.70 5.16
CA ALA A 211 -6.63 22.26 6.44
C ALA A 211 -5.10 22.25 6.43
N VAL A 212 -4.48 22.98 7.34
CA VAL A 212 -3.02 23.09 7.48
C VAL A 212 -2.44 21.74 7.90
N GLY A 213 -1.31 21.35 7.30
CA GLY A 213 -0.64 20.09 7.59
C GLY A 213 -1.40 18.86 7.09
N VAL A 214 -2.28 19.04 6.12
CA VAL A 214 -3.07 17.96 5.47
C VAL A 214 -2.90 18.04 3.96
N ALA A 215 -2.57 16.92 3.32
CA ALA A 215 -2.59 16.79 1.88
C ALA A 215 -3.88 16.10 1.43
N ASP A 216 -4.61 16.74 0.51
CA ASP A 216 -5.84 16.26 -0.13
C ASP A 216 -5.56 16.07 -1.63
N LEU A 217 -5.81 14.87 -2.18
CA LEU A 217 -5.40 14.41 -3.52
C LEU A 217 -6.48 13.60 -4.21
N ASP A 218 -6.33 13.40 -5.51
CA ASP A 218 -7.15 12.50 -6.33
C ASP A 218 -8.68 12.74 -6.20
N PRO A 219 -9.18 13.98 -6.43
CA PRO A 219 -10.60 14.28 -6.26
C PRO A 219 -11.46 13.67 -7.37
N LEU A 220 -12.65 13.21 -7.00
CA LEU A 220 -13.60 12.54 -7.87
C LEU A 220 -15.00 13.09 -7.65
N TYR A 221 -15.68 13.56 -8.71
CA TYR A 221 -17.11 13.89 -8.66
C TYR A 221 -17.98 12.64 -8.58
N MET A 222 -18.93 12.66 -7.64
CA MET A 222 -19.93 11.61 -7.48
C MET A 222 -21.23 11.95 -8.21
N PRO A 223 -22.11 10.96 -8.50
CA PRO A 223 -23.37 11.19 -9.20
C PRO A 223 -24.35 12.14 -8.50
N ASP A 224 -24.16 12.43 -7.22
CA ASP A 224 -24.93 13.39 -6.43
C ASP A 224 -24.18 14.72 -6.21
N ASP A 225 -23.16 14.97 -7.04
CA ASP A 225 -22.28 16.15 -7.01
C ASP A 225 -21.42 16.28 -5.74
N THR A 226 -21.46 15.33 -4.81
CA THR A 226 -20.47 15.27 -3.73
C THR A 226 -19.10 14.87 -4.28
N ILE A 227 -18.06 15.06 -3.50
CA ILE A 227 -16.67 14.85 -3.91
C ILE A 227 -16.02 13.82 -3.00
N ILE A 228 -15.32 12.86 -3.60
CA ILE A 228 -14.46 11.91 -2.89
C ILE A 228 -13.02 12.21 -3.24
N PHE A 229 -12.11 12.04 -2.29
CA PHE A 229 -10.69 12.32 -2.46
C PHE A 229 -9.85 11.53 -1.46
N SER A 230 -8.57 11.37 -1.73
CA SER A 230 -7.60 10.79 -0.81
C SER A 230 -7.04 11.89 0.10
N SER A 231 -6.90 11.61 1.40
CA SER A 231 -6.45 12.61 2.37
C SER A 231 -5.58 12.02 3.47
N THR A 232 -4.63 12.84 3.93
CA THR A 232 -3.82 12.57 5.13
C THR A 232 -4.46 13.13 6.42
N ARG A 233 -5.77 13.41 6.43
CA ARG A 233 -6.54 13.93 7.59
C ARG A 233 -6.52 13.00 8.79
N GLU A 234 -6.38 11.70 8.58
CA GLU A 234 -5.97 10.75 9.59
C GLU A 234 -4.45 10.59 9.52
N PRO A 235 -3.67 11.30 10.39
CA PRO A 235 -2.22 11.31 10.31
C PRO A 235 -1.65 9.95 10.66
N LYS A 236 -1.11 9.24 9.67
CA LYS A 236 -0.49 7.92 9.84
C LYS A 236 0.62 7.66 8.84
N TYR A 237 1.41 6.68 9.15
CA TYR A 237 2.59 6.30 8.38
C TYR A 237 2.53 4.85 7.93
N CYS A 238 3.28 4.55 6.88
CA CYS A 238 3.50 3.18 6.47
C CYS A 238 4.06 2.34 7.63
N MET A 239 3.67 1.08 7.71
CA MET A 239 4.11 0.20 8.78
C MET A 239 5.62 -0.07 8.74
N CYS A 240 6.19 -0.24 7.55
CA CYS A 240 7.60 -0.60 7.37
C CYS A 240 8.53 0.61 7.18
N ASN A 241 8.01 1.81 6.94
CA ASN A 241 8.82 3.00 6.72
C ASN A 241 8.14 4.28 7.25
N ARG A 242 8.64 5.44 6.81
CA ARG A 242 8.26 6.78 7.28
C ARG A 242 7.32 7.54 6.34
N HIS A 243 6.89 6.92 5.22
CA HIS A 243 6.01 7.59 4.28
C HIS A 243 4.63 7.81 4.89
N ILE A 244 4.07 8.99 4.67
CA ILE A 244 2.70 9.30 5.06
C ILE A 244 1.72 8.53 4.18
N MET A 245 0.57 8.17 4.74
CA MET A 245 -0.48 7.40 4.09
C MET A 245 -1.79 8.21 4.08
N GLY A 246 -2.55 8.10 2.99
CA GLY A 246 -3.88 8.68 2.85
C GLY A 246 -4.97 7.63 2.87
N ASN A 247 -6.19 8.04 3.20
CA ASN A 247 -7.41 7.26 3.02
C ASN A 247 -8.47 8.07 2.28
N LEU A 248 -9.57 7.39 1.91
CA LEU A 248 -10.68 8.04 1.21
C LEU A 248 -11.55 8.85 2.17
N PHE A 249 -11.81 10.08 1.78
CA PHE A 249 -12.72 11.02 2.42
C PHE A 249 -13.79 11.47 1.43
N ARG A 250 -14.90 11.96 1.95
CA ARG A 250 -16.02 12.53 1.19
C ARG A 250 -16.36 13.91 1.73
N MET A 251 -16.78 14.83 0.83
CA MET A 251 -17.32 16.15 1.17
C MET A 251 -18.52 16.50 0.29
N ASP A 252 -19.28 17.48 0.71
CA ASP A 252 -20.31 18.12 -0.11
C ASP A 252 -19.69 18.89 -1.29
N ALA A 253 -20.48 19.20 -2.32
CA ALA A 253 -20.02 19.89 -3.52
C ALA A 253 -19.38 21.28 -3.25
N ASP A 254 -19.72 21.90 -2.14
CA ASP A 254 -19.19 23.21 -1.74
C ASP A 254 -17.95 23.15 -0.83
N GLY A 255 -17.48 21.95 -0.47
CA GLY A 255 -16.36 21.69 0.43
C GLY A 255 -16.75 21.47 1.89
N ALA A 256 -18.05 21.47 2.22
CA ALA A 256 -18.51 21.21 3.59
C ALA A 256 -18.48 19.72 3.94
N ASN A 257 -18.57 19.43 5.24
CA ASN A 257 -18.86 18.12 5.82
C ASN A 257 -17.86 17.03 5.42
N ILE A 258 -16.58 17.37 5.42
CA ILE A 258 -15.49 16.42 5.14
C ILE A 258 -15.51 15.32 6.20
N HIS A 259 -15.61 14.06 5.77
CA HIS A 259 -15.61 12.91 6.66
C HIS A 259 -15.01 11.67 5.98
N GLN A 260 -14.42 10.79 6.79
CA GLN A 260 -13.76 9.60 6.32
C GLN A 260 -14.77 8.50 5.91
N ILE A 261 -14.54 7.88 4.75
CA ILE A 261 -15.39 6.79 4.23
C ILE A 261 -14.66 5.45 4.13
N ALA A 262 -13.32 5.44 4.23
CA ALA A 262 -12.52 4.23 4.25
C ALA A 262 -11.38 4.38 5.26
N LYS A 263 -10.96 3.28 5.87
CA LYS A 263 -10.01 3.30 7.00
C LYS A 263 -9.14 2.04 7.03
N SER A 264 -8.37 1.79 5.98
CA SER A 264 -7.31 0.79 6.07
C SER A 264 -6.14 1.30 6.92
N THR A 265 -5.28 0.40 7.35
CA THR A 265 -4.09 0.78 8.14
C THR A 265 -3.02 1.51 7.33
N LEU A 266 -3.07 1.42 6.00
CA LEU A 266 -2.11 2.03 5.10
C LEU A 266 -2.79 2.99 4.12
N HIS A 267 -2.44 2.90 2.84
CA HIS A 267 -2.89 3.78 1.78
C HIS A 267 -4.18 3.31 1.11
N GLU A 268 -5.02 4.28 0.76
CA GLU A 268 -6.17 4.15 -0.15
C GLU A 268 -6.18 5.38 -1.05
N GLY A 269 -6.17 5.17 -2.37
CA GLY A 269 -6.06 6.27 -3.32
C GLY A 269 -6.52 5.91 -4.73
N HIS A 270 -6.24 6.82 -5.67
CA HIS A 270 -6.57 6.71 -7.10
C HIS A 270 -8.01 6.23 -7.35
N ALA A 271 -8.97 6.88 -6.67
CA ALA A 271 -10.37 6.52 -6.75
C ALA A 271 -10.98 6.84 -8.11
N ALA A 272 -11.77 5.92 -8.67
CA ALA A 272 -12.53 6.15 -9.90
C ALA A 272 -13.97 5.66 -9.78
N LEU A 273 -14.89 6.36 -10.45
CA LEU A 273 -16.32 6.06 -10.40
C LEU A 273 -16.66 4.93 -11.37
N MET A 274 -17.27 3.89 -10.86
CA MET A 274 -17.77 2.77 -11.66
C MET A 274 -19.14 3.07 -12.30
N PRO A 275 -19.49 2.42 -13.42
CA PRO A 275 -20.80 2.60 -14.08
C PRO A 275 -22.00 2.25 -13.19
N ASP A 276 -21.82 1.39 -12.19
CA ASP A 276 -22.86 1.01 -11.23
C ASP A 276 -22.97 1.96 -10.01
N GLY A 277 -22.15 3.03 -9.99
CA GLY A 277 -22.14 4.05 -8.94
C GLY A 277 -21.23 3.74 -7.75
N ARG A 278 -20.59 2.58 -7.69
CA ARG A 278 -19.53 2.29 -6.73
C ARG A 278 -18.23 3.01 -7.10
N ILE A 279 -17.30 3.00 -6.18
CA ILE A 279 -15.94 3.50 -6.35
C ILE A 279 -15.02 2.30 -6.48
N VAL A 280 -14.11 2.30 -7.46
CA VAL A 280 -12.93 1.45 -7.46
C VAL A 280 -11.73 2.27 -7.01
N TYR A 281 -10.85 1.69 -6.21
CA TYR A 281 -9.67 2.38 -5.67
C TYR A 281 -8.57 1.36 -5.38
N ASP A 282 -7.34 1.80 -5.29
CA ASP A 282 -6.26 0.95 -4.80
C ASP A 282 -6.20 1.00 -3.27
N ARG A 283 -5.93 -0.15 -2.67
CA ARG A 283 -5.76 -0.29 -1.24
C ARG A 283 -4.52 -1.09 -0.93
N TRP A 284 -3.63 -0.48 -0.18
CA TRP A 284 -2.46 -1.12 0.38
C TRP A 284 -2.74 -1.50 1.84
N GLU A 285 -2.51 -2.76 2.20
CA GLU A 285 -2.78 -3.25 3.54
C GLU A 285 -1.75 -4.25 4.02
N TYR A 286 -1.58 -4.34 5.35
CA TYR A 286 -0.88 -5.45 6.00
C TYR A 286 -1.81 -6.13 6.99
N VAL A 287 -1.83 -7.46 6.99
CA VAL A 287 -2.37 -8.32 8.03
C VAL A 287 -1.54 -9.59 7.99
N ASP A 288 -0.44 -9.61 8.73
CA ASP A 288 0.48 -10.75 8.79
C ASP A 288 0.90 -11.28 7.41
N ARG A 289 1.22 -10.38 6.48
CA ARG A 289 1.57 -10.70 5.10
C ARG A 289 2.71 -9.83 4.58
N ASN A 290 3.27 -10.18 3.42
CA ASN A 290 4.28 -9.39 2.76
C ASN A 290 3.73 -8.01 2.39
N PHE A 291 4.57 -6.99 2.49
CA PHE A 291 4.23 -5.61 2.17
C PHE A 291 4.23 -5.32 0.66
N GLY A 292 4.98 -6.06 -0.12
CA GLY A 292 5.24 -5.74 -1.52
C GLY A 292 4.16 -6.23 -2.49
N ASP A 293 3.29 -7.15 -2.07
CA ASP A 293 2.21 -7.74 -2.88
C ASP A 293 0.82 -7.48 -2.27
N ALA A 294 0.70 -6.43 -1.49
CA ALA A 294 -0.49 -6.13 -0.70
C ALA A 294 -1.26 -4.90 -1.17
N GLN A 295 -0.93 -4.34 -2.35
CA GLN A 295 -1.61 -3.18 -2.95
C GLN A 295 -2.41 -3.62 -4.19
N GLY A 296 -3.68 -3.97 -3.97
CA GLY A 296 -4.62 -4.42 -5.00
C GLY A 296 -5.80 -3.47 -5.16
N LEU A 297 -6.71 -3.81 -6.10
CA LEU A 297 -7.93 -3.05 -6.36
C LEU A 297 -9.08 -3.51 -5.48
N TRP A 298 -9.79 -2.54 -4.92
CA TRP A 298 -10.97 -2.70 -4.09
C TRP A 298 -12.13 -1.87 -4.61
N THR A 299 -13.34 -2.18 -4.17
CA THR A 299 -14.53 -1.37 -4.41
C THR A 299 -15.20 -1.00 -3.09
N VAL A 300 -15.88 0.14 -3.08
CA VAL A 300 -16.65 0.64 -1.94
C VAL A 300 -17.85 1.45 -2.45
N ASN A 301 -18.92 1.48 -1.67
CA ASN A 301 -20.05 2.41 -1.93
C ASN A 301 -19.63 3.85 -1.55
N PRO A 302 -20.30 4.87 -2.14
CA PRO A 302 -19.97 6.28 -1.87
C PRO A 302 -20.07 6.71 -0.39
N ASP A 303 -20.76 5.97 0.44
CA ASP A 303 -20.90 6.21 1.88
C ASP A 303 -19.91 5.42 2.74
N GLY A 304 -18.97 4.69 2.12
CA GLY A 304 -18.00 3.87 2.81
C GLY A 304 -18.47 2.45 3.16
N THR A 305 -19.70 2.07 2.79
CA THR A 305 -20.19 0.71 3.01
C THR A 305 -19.71 -0.27 1.93
N ASN A 306 -19.79 -1.57 2.20
CA ASN A 306 -19.55 -2.65 1.25
C ASN A 306 -18.14 -2.65 0.63
N HIS A 307 -17.11 -2.56 1.44
CA HIS A 307 -15.74 -2.78 1.00
C HIS A 307 -15.56 -4.21 0.47
N ALA A 308 -15.06 -4.34 -0.74
CA ALA A 308 -14.85 -5.63 -1.37
C ALA A 308 -13.64 -5.62 -2.31
N VAL A 309 -12.90 -6.73 -2.33
CA VAL A 309 -11.81 -6.93 -3.31
C VAL A 309 -12.37 -6.89 -4.72
N TYR A 310 -11.74 -6.12 -5.59
CA TYR A 310 -11.97 -6.17 -7.02
C TYR A 310 -11.01 -7.13 -7.70
N TRP A 311 -9.68 -6.92 -7.53
CA TRP A 311 -8.64 -7.81 -8.07
C TRP A 311 -7.31 -7.59 -7.34
N GLY A 312 -6.53 -8.68 -7.19
CA GLY A 312 -5.11 -8.61 -6.85
C GLY A 312 -4.78 -8.80 -5.36
N ASN A 313 -5.77 -9.08 -4.50
CA ASN A 313 -5.51 -9.22 -3.06
C ASN A 313 -4.73 -10.48 -2.67
N ASN A 314 -4.68 -11.48 -3.56
CA ASN A 314 -3.85 -12.68 -3.45
C ASN A 314 -3.04 -12.89 -4.73
N THR A 315 -2.38 -11.83 -5.18
CA THR A 315 -1.56 -11.81 -6.39
C THR A 315 -0.17 -11.29 -6.05
N TRP A 316 0.85 -12.09 -6.31
CA TRP A 316 2.22 -11.80 -5.92
C TRP A 316 2.92 -10.73 -6.79
N SER A 317 2.53 -10.61 -8.05
CA SER A 317 3.03 -9.62 -8.99
C SER A 317 1.90 -9.21 -9.94
N PRO A 318 1.65 -7.91 -10.13
CA PRO A 318 2.46 -6.73 -9.79
C PRO A 318 2.50 -6.41 -8.29
N GLY A 319 3.46 -5.58 -7.86
CA GLY A 319 3.58 -5.09 -6.48
C GLY A 319 2.57 -4.02 -6.13
N ALA A 320 2.03 -3.32 -7.13
CA ALA A 320 0.97 -2.35 -6.99
C ALA A 320 0.07 -2.32 -8.22
N VAL A 321 -1.22 -2.10 -7.99
CA VAL A 321 -2.23 -1.88 -9.02
C VAL A 321 -2.91 -0.57 -8.72
N ILE A 322 -2.60 0.45 -9.47
CA ILE A 322 -2.96 1.84 -9.20
C ILE A 322 -3.67 2.47 -10.39
N ASP A 323 -4.30 3.61 -10.15
CA ASP A 323 -4.96 4.44 -11.16
C ASP A 323 -5.90 3.64 -12.08
N ALA A 324 -6.84 2.95 -11.48
CA ALA A 324 -7.80 2.10 -12.18
C ALA A 324 -8.96 2.92 -12.75
N ARG A 325 -9.27 2.71 -14.05
CA ARG A 325 -10.41 3.36 -14.73
C ARG A 325 -11.34 2.30 -15.33
N PRO A 326 -12.65 2.31 -14.98
CA PRO A 326 -13.62 1.40 -15.56
C PRO A 326 -13.83 1.66 -17.05
N ILE A 327 -13.91 0.60 -17.85
CA ILE A 327 -14.19 0.67 -19.28
C ILE A 327 -15.70 0.64 -19.49
N THR A 328 -16.28 1.76 -19.91
CA THR A 328 -17.72 1.93 -20.06
C THR A 328 -18.33 0.86 -20.98
N GLY A 329 -19.49 0.34 -20.62
CA GLY A 329 -20.20 -0.71 -21.37
C GLY A 329 -19.64 -2.12 -21.17
N THR A 330 -18.65 -2.29 -20.30
CA THR A 330 -18.00 -3.59 -20.01
C THR A 330 -17.93 -3.87 -18.52
N GLN A 331 -17.44 -5.07 -18.16
CA GLN A 331 -17.06 -5.44 -16.79
C GLN A 331 -15.54 -5.35 -16.57
N LYS A 332 -14.85 -4.64 -17.45
CA LYS A 332 -13.39 -4.52 -17.46
C LYS A 332 -12.94 -3.20 -16.86
N ILE A 333 -11.70 -3.21 -16.37
CA ILE A 333 -10.99 -2.02 -15.88
C ILE A 333 -9.62 -1.98 -16.58
N ILE A 334 -9.16 -0.80 -16.97
CA ILE A 334 -7.76 -0.53 -17.30
C ILE A 334 -7.07 0.06 -16.06
N SER A 335 -5.82 -0.31 -15.79
CA SER A 335 -5.07 0.14 -14.63
C SER A 335 -3.57 0.14 -14.90
N VAL A 336 -2.79 0.85 -14.09
CA VAL A 336 -1.34 0.78 -14.10
C VAL A 336 -0.87 -0.37 -13.20
N PHE A 337 -0.08 -1.29 -13.75
CA PHE A 337 0.65 -2.32 -13.02
C PHE A 337 2.05 -1.81 -12.71
N SER A 338 2.26 -1.46 -11.46
CA SER A 338 3.49 -0.86 -10.94
C SER A 338 4.25 -1.82 -10.02
N SER A 339 5.42 -1.41 -9.61
CA SER A 339 6.21 -2.04 -8.56
C SER A 339 5.94 -1.38 -7.21
N CYS A 340 6.21 -2.13 -6.13
CA CYS A 340 6.13 -1.58 -4.77
C CYS A 340 7.16 -0.45 -4.59
N HIS A 341 8.42 -0.71 -4.99
CA HIS A 341 9.54 0.23 -4.88
C HIS A 341 9.82 0.86 -6.24
N ASP A 342 9.00 1.81 -6.66
CA ASP A 342 9.14 2.57 -7.90
C ASP A 342 8.30 3.85 -7.79
N ARG A 343 8.26 4.64 -8.85
CA ARG A 343 7.27 5.71 -9.07
C ARG A 343 5.90 5.13 -9.41
N PRO A 344 4.81 5.91 -9.40
CA PRO A 344 3.46 5.43 -9.73
C PRO A 344 3.26 5.20 -11.25
N TRP A 345 4.19 4.53 -11.88
CA TRP A 345 4.21 4.21 -13.31
C TRP A 345 4.48 2.72 -13.55
N GLY A 346 4.24 2.24 -14.77
CA GLY A 346 4.49 0.84 -15.07
C GLY A 346 3.98 0.42 -16.44
N ALA A 347 3.33 -0.74 -16.48
CA ALA A 347 2.60 -1.23 -17.64
C ALA A 347 1.11 -0.91 -17.49
N LEU A 348 0.42 -0.63 -18.60
CA LEU A 348 -1.04 -0.66 -18.56
C LEU A 348 -1.55 -2.10 -18.67
N ALA A 349 -2.66 -2.38 -17.99
CA ALA A 349 -3.30 -3.69 -18.00
C ALA A 349 -4.83 -3.57 -18.04
N ILE A 350 -5.47 -4.41 -18.84
CA ILE A 350 -6.93 -4.59 -18.81
C ILE A 350 -7.23 -5.84 -17.98
N ILE A 351 -8.06 -5.66 -16.95
CA ILE A 351 -8.53 -6.70 -16.05
C ILE A 351 -10.00 -7.00 -16.33
N ASP A 352 -10.33 -8.26 -16.60
CA ASP A 352 -11.72 -8.76 -16.70
C ASP A 352 -12.05 -9.60 -15.46
N ARG A 353 -12.73 -9.01 -14.49
CA ARG A 353 -13.09 -9.66 -13.24
C ARG A 353 -13.94 -10.93 -13.42
N ARG A 354 -14.64 -11.10 -14.54
CA ARG A 354 -15.42 -12.32 -14.81
C ARG A 354 -14.54 -13.57 -14.91
N LEU A 355 -13.25 -13.38 -15.25
CA LEU A 355 -12.28 -14.46 -15.38
C LEU A 355 -11.64 -14.82 -14.04
N GLY A 356 -11.72 -13.94 -13.02
CA GLY A 356 -11.18 -14.17 -11.69
C GLY A 356 -10.93 -12.88 -10.92
N VAL A 357 -10.49 -13.03 -9.65
CA VAL A 357 -10.17 -11.91 -8.75
C VAL A 357 -8.69 -11.83 -8.41
N ASP A 358 -7.89 -12.77 -8.89
CA ASP A 358 -6.44 -12.86 -8.63
C ASP A 358 -5.69 -13.50 -9.81
N GLY A 359 -4.39 -13.23 -9.84
CA GLY A 359 -3.46 -13.89 -10.75
C GLY A 359 -3.56 -13.44 -12.20
N ARG A 360 -2.99 -14.25 -13.09
CA ARG A 360 -2.76 -13.92 -14.49
C ARG A 360 -4.04 -14.01 -15.35
N GLU A 361 -4.93 -14.94 -15.05
CA GLU A 361 -6.08 -15.27 -15.90
C GLU A 361 -7.01 -14.07 -16.18
N PRO A 362 -7.34 -13.21 -15.18
CA PRO A 362 -8.17 -12.02 -15.40
C PRO A 362 -7.52 -10.92 -16.24
N VAL A 363 -6.20 -10.94 -16.41
CA VAL A 363 -5.48 -9.92 -17.17
C VAL A 363 -5.51 -10.28 -18.65
N VAL A 364 -6.38 -9.61 -19.40
CA VAL A 364 -6.64 -9.94 -20.81
C VAL A 364 -5.70 -9.24 -21.78
N ARG A 365 -5.07 -8.14 -21.35
CA ARG A 365 -4.13 -7.36 -22.18
C ARG A 365 -3.20 -6.53 -21.32
N THR A 366 -1.98 -6.28 -21.82
CA THR A 366 -1.05 -5.27 -21.28
C THR A 366 -0.40 -4.44 -22.39
N TRP A 367 0.06 -3.25 -22.01
CA TRP A 367 0.98 -2.41 -22.78
C TRP A 367 2.21 -2.13 -21.91
N PRO A 368 3.41 -2.55 -22.33
CA PRO A 368 3.68 -3.37 -23.53
C PRO A 368 3.11 -4.79 -23.40
N ALA A 369 2.85 -5.44 -24.53
CA ALA A 369 2.15 -6.74 -24.56
C ALA A 369 2.85 -7.85 -23.76
N ASN A 370 4.17 -7.85 -23.72
CA ASN A 370 4.97 -8.86 -22.99
C ASN A 370 4.93 -8.71 -21.47
N ALA A 371 4.52 -7.54 -20.95
CA ALA A 371 4.41 -7.29 -19.51
C ALA A 371 3.39 -8.24 -18.84
N ILE A 372 2.44 -8.76 -19.60
CA ILE A 372 1.48 -9.75 -19.12
C ILE A 372 2.15 -11.01 -18.53
N ASN A 373 3.35 -11.36 -18.97
CA ASN A 373 4.10 -12.51 -18.48
C ASN A 373 4.72 -12.29 -17.08
N LEU A 374 4.75 -11.04 -16.62
CA LEU A 374 5.21 -10.66 -15.29
C LEU A 374 4.14 -10.85 -14.22
N VAL A 375 2.86 -10.98 -14.63
CA VAL A 375 1.76 -11.18 -13.69
C VAL A 375 1.78 -12.61 -13.16
N LYS A 376 1.82 -12.75 -11.83
CA LYS A 376 1.89 -14.07 -11.16
C LYS A 376 1.07 -14.07 -9.88
N GLN A 377 0.30 -15.13 -9.68
CA GLN A 377 -0.44 -15.31 -8.44
C GLN A 377 0.47 -15.79 -7.31
N LYS A 378 1.40 -16.70 -7.60
CA LYS A 378 2.33 -17.26 -6.61
C LYS A 378 3.77 -17.00 -7.00
N GLY A 379 4.58 -16.66 -6.02
CA GLY A 379 6.01 -16.50 -6.15
C GLY A 379 6.81 -17.72 -5.70
N PRO A 380 8.10 -17.79 -6.03
CA PRO A 380 8.96 -18.93 -5.67
C PRO A 380 9.38 -18.96 -4.18
N GLY A 381 8.88 -18.06 -3.34
CA GLY A 381 9.17 -18.02 -1.92
C GLY A 381 9.40 -16.61 -1.36
N PRO A 382 9.68 -16.50 -0.05
CA PRO A 382 9.70 -15.21 0.66
C PRO A 382 10.82 -14.26 0.23
N ASP A 383 11.88 -14.76 -0.40
CA ASP A 383 13.09 -13.99 -0.68
C ASP A 383 13.19 -13.49 -2.14
N THR A 384 12.13 -13.61 -2.93
CA THR A 384 12.13 -13.16 -4.31
C THR A 384 11.28 -11.91 -4.48
N TYR A 385 11.90 -10.85 -4.97
CA TYR A 385 11.35 -9.52 -5.16
C TYR A 385 10.35 -9.42 -6.33
N GLY A 386 9.37 -10.33 -6.41
CA GLY A 386 8.38 -10.34 -7.48
C GLY A 386 7.48 -9.13 -7.51
N PHE A 387 7.30 -8.47 -6.38
CA PHE A 387 6.60 -7.21 -6.25
C PHE A 387 7.33 -6.03 -6.96
N ASP A 388 8.58 -6.22 -7.41
CA ASP A 388 9.34 -5.21 -8.18
C ASP A 388 9.60 -5.63 -9.63
N ASN A 389 8.95 -6.67 -10.12
CA ASN A 389 9.12 -7.16 -11.50
C ASN A 389 8.80 -6.11 -12.57
N PHE A 390 7.91 -5.18 -12.28
CA PHE A 390 7.48 -4.14 -13.22
C PHE A 390 8.45 -2.95 -13.31
N GLN A 391 9.47 -2.84 -12.43
CA GLN A 391 10.52 -1.80 -12.54
C GLN A 391 11.21 -1.81 -13.91
N LYS A 392 11.39 -2.97 -14.51
CA LYS A 392 12.10 -3.14 -15.78
C LYS A 392 11.22 -2.98 -17.02
N VAL A 393 9.92 -2.75 -16.84
CA VAL A 393 9.02 -2.49 -17.97
C VAL A 393 9.40 -1.16 -18.64
N ASN A 394 9.53 -1.18 -19.95
CA ASN A 394 9.82 -0.01 -20.77
C ASN A 394 9.12 -0.14 -22.13
N PRO A 395 8.43 0.90 -22.63
CA PRO A 395 8.23 2.19 -21.99
C PRO A 395 7.33 2.10 -20.74
N LYS A 396 7.43 3.13 -19.88
CA LYS A 396 6.51 3.33 -18.75
C LYS A 396 5.24 4.05 -19.20
N TYR A 397 4.15 3.75 -18.54
CA TYR A 397 2.82 4.34 -18.72
C TYR A 397 2.26 4.80 -17.38
N GLU A 398 1.43 5.86 -17.44
CA GLU A 398 0.64 6.41 -16.33
C GLU A 398 -0.74 6.85 -16.85
N ASP A 399 -1.66 7.18 -15.96
CA ASP A 399 -2.90 7.91 -16.17
C ASP A 399 -3.75 7.39 -17.34
N PRO A 400 -4.17 6.11 -17.35
CA PRO A 400 -5.01 5.58 -18.43
C PRO A 400 -6.42 6.15 -18.38
N TYR A 401 -6.95 6.58 -19.52
CA TYR A 401 -8.34 7.02 -19.66
C TYR A 401 -9.04 6.29 -20.82
N PRO A 402 -10.06 5.45 -20.54
CA PRO A 402 -10.83 4.78 -21.59
C PRO A 402 -11.71 5.76 -22.36
N LEU A 403 -11.53 5.85 -23.67
CA LEU A 403 -12.48 6.54 -24.56
C LEU A 403 -13.69 5.66 -24.88
N ASN A 404 -13.43 4.36 -25.04
CA ASN A 404 -14.41 3.28 -25.12
C ASN A 404 -13.72 1.94 -24.76
N ASP A 405 -14.27 0.80 -25.19
CA ASP A 405 -13.70 -0.53 -24.94
C ASP A 405 -12.52 -0.90 -25.85
N LYS A 406 -12.15 -0.04 -26.80
CA LYS A 406 -11.10 -0.29 -27.81
C LYS A 406 -10.01 0.76 -27.84
N TYR A 407 -10.31 2.02 -27.49
CA TYR A 407 -9.39 3.16 -27.60
C TYR A 407 -9.20 3.82 -26.23
N PHE A 408 -7.93 4.14 -25.90
CA PHE A 408 -7.54 4.70 -24.59
C PHE A 408 -6.56 5.85 -24.78
N LEU A 409 -6.69 6.88 -23.93
CA LEU A 409 -5.63 7.86 -23.72
C LEU A 409 -4.72 7.38 -22.57
N CYS A 410 -3.47 7.77 -22.58
CA CYS A 410 -2.54 7.58 -21.47
C CYS A 410 -1.36 8.53 -21.54
N SER A 411 -0.69 8.70 -20.41
CA SER A 411 0.66 9.25 -20.35
C SER A 411 1.65 8.13 -20.60
N ARG A 412 2.66 8.36 -21.49
CA ARG A 412 3.64 7.34 -21.86
C ARG A 412 5.00 7.97 -22.12
N MET A 413 6.08 7.28 -21.75
CA MET A 413 7.44 7.69 -22.10
C MET A 413 7.61 7.84 -23.62
N THR A 414 8.17 8.99 -24.03
CA THR A 414 8.40 9.29 -25.46
C THR A 414 9.64 8.59 -26.03
N GLY A 415 10.50 8.07 -25.17
CA GLY A 415 11.82 7.52 -25.50
C GLY A 415 12.96 8.54 -25.40
N ARG A 416 12.68 9.75 -24.92
CA ARG A 416 13.69 10.80 -24.60
C ARG A 416 13.81 10.89 -23.08
N GLY A 417 14.60 10.00 -22.49
CA GLY A 417 14.71 9.92 -21.03
C GLY A 417 13.37 9.58 -20.40
N GLU A 418 13.00 10.30 -19.35
CA GLU A 418 11.76 10.09 -18.60
C GLU A 418 10.60 11.01 -19.03
N GLN A 419 10.76 11.74 -20.14
CA GLN A 419 9.71 12.63 -20.63
C GLN A 419 8.45 11.84 -21.02
N MET A 420 7.33 12.26 -20.45
CA MET A 420 6.01 11.69 -20.76
C MET A 420 5.30 12.55 -21.82
N GLY A 421 4.56 11.89 -22.70
CA GLY A 421 3.67 12.51 -23.66
C GLY A 421 2.29 11.88 -23.62
N ILE A 422 1.28 12.57 -24.17
CA ILE A 422 -0.08 12.06 -24.33
C ILE A 422 -0.13 11.13 -25.52
N TYR A 423 -0.56 9.90 -25.31
CA TYR A 423 -0.71 8.88 -26.34
C TYR A 423 -2.16 8.43 -26.49
N LEU A 424 -2.51 8.09 -27.71
CA LEU A 424 -3.65 7.22 -28.01
C LEU A 424 -3.11 5.81 -28.23
N ILE A 425 -3.69 4.86 -27.53
CA ILE A 425 -3.42 3.42 -27.68
C ILE A 425 -4.74 2.68 -27.97
N ASP A 426 -4.66 1.53 -28.64
CA ASP A 426 -5.84 0.75 -28.95
C ASP A 426 -5.66 -0.77 -28.77
N VAL A 427 -6.78 -1.49 -28.82
CA VAL A 427 -6.75 -2.96 -28.70
C VAL A 427 -6.20 -3.65 -29.96
N PHE A 428 -6.00 -2.95 -31.06
CA PHE A 428 -5.48 -3.51 -32.31
C PHE A 428 -3.97 -3.55 -32.32
N GLY A 429 -3.31 -2.70 -31.49
CA GLY A 429 -1.86 -2.62 -31.33
C GLY A 429 -1.24 -1.31 -31.83
N ASN A 430 -2.07 -0.29 -32.07
CA ASN A 430 -1.56 1.04 -32.38
C ASN A 430 -1.22 1.82 -31.10
N GLU A 431 -0.13 2.57 -31.14
CA GLU A 431 0.28 3.56 -30.14
C GLU A 431 0.81 4.79 -30.86
N ILE A 432 0.11 5.92 -30.77
CA ILE A 432 0.51 7.17 -31.41
C ILE A 432 0.67 8.29 -30.40
N LEU A 433 1.74 9.08 -30.54
CA LEU A 433 1.93 10.29 -29.78
C LEU A 433 0.97 11.37 -30.27
N LEU A 434 0.07 11.81 -29.42
CA LEU A 434 -0.87 12.90 -29.71
C LEU A 434 -0.23 14.27 -29.46
N HIS A 435 0.38 14.44 -28.25
CA HIS A 435 0.92 15.71 -27.81
C HIS A 435 2.07 15.51 -26.82
N VAL A 436 3.04 16.41 -26.82
CA VAL A 436 4.15 16.45 -25.84
C VAL A 436 4.65 17.88 -25.63
N GLU A 437 4.87 18.22 -24.38
CA GLU A 437 5.53 19.48 -23.95
C GLU A 437 6.55 19.16 -22.85
N GLU A 438 7.58 20.00 -22.74
CA GLU A 438 8.48 19.97 -21.60
C GLU A 438 7.79 20.51 -20.32
N PRO A 439 8.02 19.94 -19.13
CA PRO A 439 8.90 18.80 -18.85
C PRO A 439 8.22 17.43 -19.04
N GLY A 440 6.91 17.36 -19.25
CA GLY A 440 6.13 16.16 -19.52
C GLY A 440 4.64 16.41 -19.40
N CYS A 441 3.83 15.58 -20.07
CA CYS A 441 2.37 15.66 -20.12
C CYS A 441 1.73 14.46 -19.44
N TYR A 442 0.72 14.71 -18.58
CA TYR A 442 0.07 13.75 -17.68
C TYR A 442 -1.45 13.92 -17.64
N ASP A 443 -2.15 12.95 -17.05
CA ASP A 443 -3.59 12.99 -16.74
C ASP A 443 -4.50 13.33 -17.94
N PRO A 444 -4.33 12.67 -19.13
CA PRO A 444 -5.14 13.03 -20.30
C PRO A 444 -6.59 12.56 -20.17
N MET A 445 -7.54 13.47 -20.41
CA MET A 445 -8.97 13.14 -20.46
C MET A 445 -9.74 14.08 -21.39
N PRO A 446 -10.88 13.63 -22.00
CA PRO A 446 -11.71 14.52 -22.79
C PRO A 446 -12.38 15.60 -21.93
N LEU A 447 -12.32 16.86 -22.37
CA LEU A 447 -13.00 17.98 -21.76
C LEU A 447 -14.40 18.15 -22.37
N GLY A 448 -15.36 17.39 -21.88
CA GLY A 448 -16.72 17.42 -22.41
C GLY A 448 -17.73 16.73 -21.49
N MET A 449 -18.97 16.69 -21.95
CA MET A 449 -20.04 15.99 -21.22
C MET A 449 -19.81 14.48 -21.25
N ARG A 450 -20.08 13.84 -20.11
CA ARG A 450 -20.03 12.38 -19.98
C ARG A 450 -21.27 11.85 -19.26
N ALA A 451 -21.59 10.58 -19.48
CA ALA A 451 -22.73 9.95 -18.82
C ALA A 451 -22.54 9.99 -17.29
N ARG A 452 -23.60 10.37 -16.59
CA ARG A 452 -23.62 10.32 -15.11
C ARG A 452 -24.05 8.91 -14.69
N PRO A 453 -23.23 8.18 -13.91
CA PRO A 453 -23.58 6.85 -13.40
C PRO A 453 -24.76 6.88 -12.44
N LEU A 454 -25.21 5.68 -12.04
CA LEU A 454 -26.28 5.54 -11.06
C LEU A 454 -25.85 6.07 -9.68
N ARG A 455 -26.79 6.69 -8.99
CA ARG A 455 -26.60 7.10 -7.60
C ARG A 455 -26.92 5.93 -6.67
N ILE A 456 -25.98 5.59 -5.81
CA ILE A 456 -26.21 4.64 -4.71
C ILE A 456 -26.66 5.43 -3.47
N PRO A 457 -27.86 5.16 -2.93
CA PRO A 457 -28.31 5.79 -1.68
C PRO A 457 -27.39 5.42 -0.51
N SER A 458 -27.18 6.36 0.42
CA SER A 458 -26.43 6.06 1.64
C SER A 458 -27.15 5.01 2.49
N ARG A 459 -26.37 4.05 2.97
CA ARG A 459 -26.80 3.00 3.91
C ARG A 459 -26.22 3.23 5.31
N ARG A 460 -25.35 4.23 5.45
CA ARG A 460 -24.69 4.58 6.71
C ARG A 460 -25.64 5.34 7.62
N ASN A 461 -25.60 5.02 8.90
CA ASN A 461 -26.38 5.70 9.94
C ASN A 461 -25.46 6.21 11.05
N PHE A 462 -25.07 7.46 10.99
CA PHE A 462 -24.18 8.09 11.97
C PHE A 462 -24.70 8.12 13.42
N ARG A 463 -25.97 7.71 13.68
CA ARG A 463 -26.51 7.55 15.03
C ARG A 463 -26.10 6.25 15.69
N ASN A 464 -25.61 5.29 14.92
CA ASN A 464 -25.12 4.00 15.42
C ASN A 464 -23.60 4.07 15.61
N GLU A 465 -23.13 3.53 16.72
CA GLU A 465 -21.70 3.37 17.01
C GLU A 465 -21.14 2.05 16.45
N PHE A 466 -22.01 1.14 16.08
CA PHE A 466 -21.68 -0.21 15.63
C PHE A 466 -22.16 -0.46 14.21
N GLY A 467 -21.44 -1.33 13.52
CA GLY A 467 -21.89 -2.08 12.38
C GLY A 467 -21.98 -3.56 12.71
N TYR A 468 -22.48 -4.36 11.79
CA TYR A 468 -22.83 -5.75 12.03
C TYR A 468 -22.23 -6.67 10.98
N PHE A 469 -21.56 -7.73 11.44
CA PHE A 469 -21.08 -8.81 10.59
C PHE A 469 -21.86 -10.09 10.83
N TYR A 470 -22.13 -10.84 9.76
CA TYR A 470 -22.57 -12.21 9.87
C TYR A 470 -21.78 -13.13 8.95
N VAL A 471 -21.67 -14.40 9.33
CA VAL A 471 -21.21 -15.49 8.48
C VAL A 471 -22.26 -16.59 8.50
N VAL A 472 -22.59 -17.10 7.32
CA VAL A 472 -23.63 -18.11 7.17
C VAL A 472 -23.15 -19.47 7.66
N ASN A 473 -21.93 -19.87 7.28
CA ASN A 473 -21.32 -21.11 7.71
C ASN A 473 -19.79 -21.04 7.59
N VAL A 474 -19.07 -20.98 8.70
CA VAL A 474 -17.59 -20.89 8.71
C VAL A 474 -16.89 -22.09 8.06
N TYR A 475 -17.57 -23.23 7.90
CA TYR A 475 -16.99 -24.43 7.27
C TYR A 475 -17.08 -24.41 5.75
N GLU A 476 -17.88 -23.50 5.17
CA GLU A 476 -17.90 -23.26 3.73
C GLU A 476 -16.67 -22.43 3.33
N GLY A 477 -16.02 -22.80 2.24
CA GLY A 477 -14.91 -22.04 1.69
C GLY A 477 -13.72 -22.89 1.28
N THR A 478 -12.84 -22.29 0.48
CA THR A 478 -11.68 -22.95 -0.14
C THR A 478 -10.51 -23.20 0.83
N HIS A 479 -10.59 -22.69 2.07
CA HIS A 479 -9.50 -22.68 3.04
C HIS A 479 -9.90 -23.25 4.39
N MET A 480 -10.95 -24.06 4.40
CA MET A 480 -11.43 -24.83 5.55
C MET A 480 -11.38 -26.32 5.31
N GLU A 481 -10.67 -26.76 4.28
CA GLU A 481 -10.52 -28.19 3.96
C GLU A 481 -9.92 -28.96 5.16
N GLY A 482 -10.53 -30.09 5.50
CA GLY A 482 -10.13 -30.92 6.64
C GLY A 482 -10.64 -30.45 8.01
N VAL A 483 -11.29 -29.30 8.12
CA VAL A 483 -11.91 -28.84 9.37
C VAL A 483 -13.29 -29.46 9.52
N LYS A 484 -13.47 -30.31 10.52
CA LYS A 484 -14.75 -31.00 10.77
C LYS A 484 -15.78 -30.02 11.34
N PRO A 485 -17.07 -30.09 10.90
CA PRO A 485 -18.15 -29.35 11.56
C PRO A 485 -18.15 -29.59 13.08
N GLY A 486 -18.39 -28.52 13.84
CA GLY A 486 -18.34 -28.54 15.29
C GLY A 486 -16.94 -28.28 15.91
N THR A 487 -15.86 -28.22 15.13
CA THR A 487 -14.51 -27.88 15.62
C THR A 487 -14.39 -26.40 15.99
N VAL A 488 -14.95 -25.51 15.17
CA VAL A 488 -14.95 -24.07 15.43
C VAL A 488 -15.99 -23.76 16.51
N LYS A 489 -15.57 -23.14 17.60
CA LYS A 489 -16.43 -22.76 18.74
C LYS A 489 -16.59 -21.25 18.86
N TYR A 490 -15.56 -20.49 18.48
CA TYR A 490 -15.56 -19.04 18.62
C TYR A 490 -14.98 -18.36 17.37
N LEU A 491 -15.41 -17.12 17.18
CA LEU A 491 -14.80 -16.18 16.24
C LEU A 491 -14.23 -15.02 17.07
N ARG A 492 -12.94 -14.74 16.91
CA ARG A 492 -12.24 -13.59 17.51
C ARG A 492 -12.17 -12.46 16.53
N VAL A 493 -12.48 -11.25 17.00
CA VAL A 493 -12.33 -10.00 16.23
C VAL A 493 -11.09 -9.29 16.71
N VAL A 494 -10.15 -9.04 15.79
CA VAL A 494 -8.89 -8.34 16.06
C VAL A 494 -8.84 -7.07 15.23
N GLU A 495 -8.55 -5.93 15.85
CA GLU A 495 -8.26 -4.67 15.19
C GLU A 495 -6.76 -4.57 14.93
N SER A 496 -6.40 -4.15 13.70
CA SER A 496 -5.07 -3.70 13.35
C SER A 496 -5.11 -2.16 13.26
N PRO A 497 -4.64 -1.44 14.29
CA PRO A 497 -4.72 0.02 14.32
C PRO A 497 -3.63 0.65 13.46
N GLU A 498 -3.88 1.87 13.06
CA GLU A 498 -2.96 2.71 12.31
C GLU A 498 -1.70 3.07 13.10
N LYS A 499 -0.58 3.30 12.39
CA LYS A 499 0.70 3.70 12.96
C LYS A 499 0.83 5.23 12.96
N HIS A 500 0.74 5.86 14.12
CA HIS A 500 0.82 7.33 14.27
C HIS A 500 2.25 7.88 14.31
N PHE A 501 3.25 7.00 14.40
CA PHE A 501 4.64 7.35 14.66
C PHE A 501 5.54 6.71 13.61
N TRP A 502 6.67 7.37 13.31
CA TRP A 502 7.75 6.72 12.61
C TRP A 502 9.05 7.00 13.35
N THR A 503 9.92 6.00 13.41
CA THR A 503 11.26 6.24 13.92
C THR A 503 12.21 6.57 12.81
N HIS A 504 13.21 7.14 13.24
CA HIS A 504 14.48 7.37 12.65
C HIS A 504 15.26 6.05 12.44
N THR A 505 15.83 5.85 11.27
CA THR A 505 16.94 4.93 10.96
C THR A 505 16.92 3.50 11.50
N ALA A 506 15.90 2.69 11.30
CA ALA A 506 16.05 1.26 11.61
C ALA A 506 16.60 0.42 10.46
N TRP A 507 16.34 0.70 9.21
CA TRP A 507 16.86 -0.05 8.08
C TRP A 507 17.31 0.88 6.95
N GLY A 508 18.56 1.28 6.96
CA GLY A 508 19.08 2.16 5.93
C GLY A 508 18.31 3.45 5.76
N GLY A 509 17.72 3.99 6.84
CA GLY A 509 16.93 5.21 6.84
C GLY A 509 15.42 5.03 6.72
N GLN A 510 14.91 3.82 6.70
CA GLN A 510 13.47 3.54 6.53
C GLN A 510 12.60 3.89 7.75
N GLY A 511 13.14 3.92 8.96
CA GLY A 511 12.42 4.34 10.15
C GLY A 511 11.33 3.38 10.61
N VAL A 512 11.73 2.22 11.14
CA VAL A 512 10.83 1.24 11.74
C VAL A 512 11.03 1.19 13.24
N HIS A 513 9.97 1.34 14.02
CA HIS A 513 9.94 0.84 15.40
C HIS A 513 9.65 -0.65 15.35
N CYS A 514 10.56 -1.47 15.86
CA CYS A 514 10.34 -2.90 15.91
C CYS A 514 9.24 -3.25 16.91
N PRO A 515 8.00 -3.57 16.49
CA PRO A 515 6.98 -4.04 17.41
C PRO A 515 7.15 -5.52 17.74
N ALA A 516 7.87 -6.27 16.90
CA ALA A 516 8.13 -7.70 17.03
C ALA A 516 9.45 -8.11 16.35
N ILE A 517 9.94 -9.32 16.64
CA ILE A 517 11.07 -9.92 15.90
C ILE A 517 10.67 -10.26 14.47
N ASN A 518 9.45 -10.76 14.28
CA ASN A 518 8.92 -11.00 12.95
C ASN A 518 8.68 -9.67 12.24
N TRP A 519 9.62 -9.25 11.43
CA TRP A 519 9.55 -7.98 10.75
C TRP A 519 8.48 -7.91 9.65
N HIS A 520 7.76 -8.99 9.40
CA HIS A 520 6.56 -9.03 8.57
C HIS A 520 5.26 -9.01 9.37
N SER A 521 5.35 -8.93 10.70
CA SER A 521 4.24 -8.63 11.59
C SER A 521 4.47 -7.23 12.13
N PHE A 522 4.23 -6.23 11.28
CA PHE A 522 4.47 -4.83 11.61
C PHE A 522 3.36 -4.23 12.47
N GLU A 523 2.18 -4.86 12.47
CA GLU A 523 1.00 -4.30 13.07
C GLU A 523 0.98 -4.54 14.58
N ASN A 524 0.66 -3.50 15.31
CA ASN A 524 0.10 -3.66 16.64
C ASN A 524 -1.30 -4.27 16.52
N LYS A 525 -1.72 -5.01 17.51
CA LYS A 525 -3.00 -5.73 17.49
C LYS A 525 -3.80 -5.48 18.74
N ARG A 526 -5.12 -5.24 18.57
CA ARG A 526 -6.08 -5.06 19.67
C ARG A 526 -7.19 -6.09 19.53
N ILE A 527 -7.33 -6.91 20.54
CA ILE A 527 -8.44 -7.86 20.60
C ILE A 527 -9.70 -7.10 21.03
N LEU A 528 -10.69 -7.01 20.12
CA LEU A 528 -11.98 -6.39 20.43
C LEU A 528 -12.86 -7.35 21.23
N GLY A 529 -12.76 -8.64 20.98
CA GLY A 529 -13.46 -9.68 21.71
C GLY A 529 -13.71 -10.93 20.88
N THR A 530 -14.55 -11.81 21.42
CA THR A 530 -14.98 -13.06 20.79
C THR A 530 -16.49 -13.21 20.82
N VAL A 531 -17.02 -13.95 19.84
CA VAL A 531 -18.42 -14.41 19.82
C VAL A 531 -18.47 -15.91 19.61
N PRO A 532 -19.52 -16.61 20.11
CA PRO A 532 -19.70 -18.02 19.82
C PRO A 532 -20.14 -18.23 18.37
N VAL A 533 -19.66 -19.31 17.77
CA VAL A 533 -20.13 -19.85 16.49
C VAL A 533 -21.22 -20.89 16.79
N ALA A 534 -22.35 -20.80 16.10
CA ALA A 534 -23.48 -21.71 16.27
C ALA A 534 -23.18 -23.10 15.69
N GLU A 535 -24.03 -24.09 16.00
CA GLU A 535 -23.86 -25.50 15.58
C GLU A 535 -23.79 -25.66 14.06
N ASP A 536 -24.53 -24.82 13.32
CA ASP A 536 -24.55 -24.79 11.87
C ASP A 536 -23.36 -24.01 11.24
N GLY A 537 -22.43 -23.56 12.06
CA GLY A 537 -21.27 -22.76 11.66
C GLY A 537 -21.58 -21.29 11.48
N SER A 538 -22.77 -20.82 11.79
CA SER A 538 -23.14 -19.41 11.64
C SER A 538 -22.69 -18.55 12.83
N ALA A 539 -22.41 -17.26 12.57
CA ALA A 539 -22.22 -16.23 13.58
C ALA A 539 -22.84 -14.91 13.12
N TYR A 540 -23.38 -14.10 14.06
CA TYR A 540 -23.90 -12.76 13.82
C TYR A 540 -23.58 -11.87 15.02
N PHE A 541 -22.88 -10.75 14.79
CA PHE A 541 -22.31 -9.95 15.87
C PHE A 541 -22.12 -8.48 15.50
N GLU A 542 -22.09 -7.64 16.52
CA GLU A 542 -21.77 -6.22 16.40
C GLU A 542 -20.27 -5.96 16.54
N VAL A 543 -19.75 -4.98 15.79
CA VAL A 543 -18.37 -4.49 15.87
C VAL A 543 -18.40 -2.96 15.89
N PRO A 544 -17.57 -2.29 16.71
CA PRO A 544 -17.44 -0.84 16.64
C PRO A 544 -17.14 -0.41 15.21
N SER A 545 -17.90 0.56 14.70
CA SER A 545 -17.75 1.02 13.31
C SER A 545 -16.41 1.70 13.07
N ASP A 546 -16.01 1.80 11.81
CA ASP A 546 -14.78 2.46 11.38
C ASP A 546 -13.52 1.90 12.05
N LYS A 547 -13.48 0.57 12.22
CA LYS A 547 -12.31 -0.16 12.67
C LYS A 547 -11.83 -1.11 11.60
N PHE A 548 -10.53 -1.09 11.35
CA PHE A 548 -9.90 -2.06 10.45
C PHE A 548 -9.68 -3.36 11.21
N VAL A 549 -10.50 -4.37 10.91
CA VAL A 549 -10.55 -5.63 11.64
C VAL A 549 -10.31 -6.84 10.76
N PHE A 550 -9.85 -7.91 11.37
CA PHE A 550 -9.78 -9.24 10.78
C PHE A 550 -10.28 -10.30 11.77
N PHE A 551 -10.61 -11.47 11.27
CA PHE A 551 -11.23 -12.53 12.06
C PHE A 551 -10.34 -13.75 12.19
N GLN A 552 -10.41 -14.38 13.37
CA GLN A 552 -9.77 -15.67 13.66
C GLN A 552 -10.82 -16.66 14.12
N LEU A 553 -10.81 -17.88 13.57
CA LEU A 553 -11.65 -18.98 14.00
C LEU A 553 -10.91 -19.80 15.05
N LEU A 554 -11.57 -20.06 16.18
CA LEU A 554 -10.97 -20.70 17.34
C LEU A 554 -11.70 -21.99 17.72
N ASP A 555 -10.93 -22.96 18.23
CA ASP A 555 -11.47 -24.18 18.83
C ASP A 555 -11.99 -23.96 20.28
N GLU A 556 -12.33 -25.03 20.96
CA GLU A 556 -12.79 -25.03 22.35
C GLU A 556 -11.75 -24.51 23.36
N ASN A 557 -10.45 -24.68 23.04
CA ASN A 557 -9.32 -24.22 23.86
C ASN A 557 -8.85 -22.81 23.49
N LYS A 558 -9.62 -22.08 22.66
CA LYS A 558 -9.28 -20.76 22.11
C LYS A 558 -8.04 -20.74 21.22
N MET A 559 -7.60 -21.90 20.72
CA MET A 559 -6.51 -22.04 19.78
C MET A 559 -7.01 -21.76 18.35
N MET A 560 -6.22 -21.03 17.58
CA MET A 560 -6.59 -20.59 16.25
C MET A 560 -6.56 -21.73 15.22
N ILE A 561 -7.70 -21.97 14.59
CA ILE A 561 -7.84 -22.90 13.46
C ILE A 561 -7.43 -22.23 12.15
N GLN A 562 -7.95 -21.02 11.92
CA GLN A 562 -7.72 -20.24 10.71
C GLN A 562 -7.76 -18.74 11.02
N SER A 563 -7.04 -17.92 10.26
CA SER A 563 -7.00 -16.46 10.37
C SER A 563 -7.13 -15.79 9.01
N MET A 564 -7.86 -14.69 8.94
CA MET A 564 -7.78 -13.77 7.80
C MET A 564 -6.37 -13.14 7.75
N ARG A 565 -5.89 -12.91 6.53
CA ARG A 565 -4.67 -12.15 6.23
C ARG A 565 -4.96 -10.91 5.36
N SER A 566 -6.15 -10.39 5.51
CA SER A 566 -6.66 -9.16 4.91
C SER A 566 -7.69 -8.57 5.86
N GLY A 567 -7.81 -7.26 5.92
CA GLY A 567 -8.74 -6.61 6.82
C GLY A 567 -10.05 -6.21 6.15
N THR A 568 -11.06 -6.03 6.97
CA THR A 568 -12.38 -5.51 6.57
C THR A 568 -12.80 -4.36 7.48
N ILE A 569 -13.77 -3.60 7.04
CA ILE A 569 -14.33 -2.45 7.75
C ILE A 569 -15.84 -2.55 7.67
N VAL A 570 -16.52 -2.15 8.72
CA VAL A 570 -17.97 -1.97 8.74
C VAL A 570 -18.29 -0.54 9.15
N GLN A 571 -19.23 0.08 8.46
CA GLN A 571 -19.69 1.44 8.76
C GLN A 571 -20.81 1.47 9.79
N SER A 572 -21.09 2.65 10.33
CA SER A 572 -22.16 2.88 11.30
C SER A 572 -23.50 2.41 10.76
N GLY A 573 -24.12 1.41 11.42
CA GLY A 573 -25.40 0.83 11.03
C GLY A 573 -25.36 -0.11 9.82
N GLU A 574 -24.21 -0.31 9.20
CA GLU A 574 -24.04 -1.24 8.10
C GLU A 574 -24.22 -2.68 8.58
N GLN A 575 -24.93 -3.48 7.79
CA GLN A 575 -25.00 -4.92 7.93
C GLN A 575 -24.34 -5.58 6.72
N THR A 576 -23.28 -6.30 6.96
CA THR A 576 -22.52 -6.99 5.92
C THR A 576 -22.20 -8.43 6.34
N GLY A 577 -21.96 -9.30 5.38
CA GLY A 577 -21.74 -10.69 5.68
C GLY A 577 -21.00 -11.49 4.66
N CYS A 578 -20.54 -12.65 5.12
CA CYS A 578 -19.87 -13.67 4.34
C CYS A 578 -20.73 -14.94 4.28
N ILE A 579 -20.70 -15.64 3.16
CA ILE A 579 -21.33 -16.97 3.07
C ILE A 579 -20.52 -17.97 3.90
N GLY A 580 -19.20 -17.93 3.78
CA GLY A 580 -18.30 -18.79 4.51
C GLY A 580 -16.95 -18.15 4.82
N CYS A 581 -16.01 -18.97 5.27
CA CYS A 581 -14.64 -18.54 5.50
C CYS A 581 -13.87 -18.63 4.18
N HIS A 582 -13.77 -17.48 3.47
CA HIS A 582 -13.13 -17.36 2.18
C HIS A 582 -13.75 -18.25 1.07
N GLU A 583 -15.04 -18.06 0.81
CA GLU A 583 -15.73 -18.72 -0.30
C GLU A 583 -15.22 -18.27 -1.68
N SER A 584 -15.35 -19.13 -2.68
CA SER A 584 -15.04 -18.80 -4.06
C SER A 584 -16.03 -17.79 -4.63
N ARG A 585 -15.54 -16.64 -5.11
CA ARG A 585 -16.37 -15.63 -5.79
C ARG A 585 -16.69 -15.98 -7.24
N ARG A 586 -16.19 -17.10 -7.73
CA ARG A 586 -16.45 -17.62 -9.10
C ARG A 586 -17.47 -18.77 -9.11
N SER A 587 -17.89 -19.24 -7.97
CA SER A 587 -18.92 -20.26 -7.84
C SER A 587 -20.25 -19.65 -7.39
N ALA A 588 -21.34 -20.29 -7.75
CA ALA A 588 -22.65 -19.94 -7.21
C ALA A 588 -22.64 -20.15 -5.69
N THR A 589 -23.28 -19.25 -4.98
CA THR A 589 -23.51 -19.40 -3.53
C THR A 589 -24.24 -20.73 -3.29
N PRO A 590 -23.77 -21.56 -2.33
CA PRO A 590 -24.48 -22.78 -1.98
C PRO A 590 -25.95 -22.48 -1.70
N SER A 591 -26.84 -23.29 -2.27
CA SER A 591 -28.26 -23.14 -2.01
C SER A 591 -28.51 -23.36 -0.51
N LEU A 592 -28.99 -22.33 0.17
CA LEU A 592 -29.52 -22.45 1.53
C LEU A 592 -30.83 -23.23 1.43
N LYS A 593 -30.71 -24.56 1.25
CA LYS A 593 -31.85 -25.43 0.94
C LYS A 593 -32.98 -25.36 2.00
N THR A 594 -32.80 -24.72 3.15
CA THR A 594 -33.83 -24.97 4.15
C THR A 594 -34.10 -23.90 5.18
N LYS A 595 -33.15 -23.39 5.91
CA LYS A 595 -33.50 -22.57 7.09
C LYS A 595 -32.53 -21.40 7.24
N MET A 596 -33.12 -20.26 7.67
CA MET A 596 -32.32 -19.14 8.11
C MET A 596 -31.23 -19.61 9.10
N PRO A 597 -29.96 -19.23 8.92
CA PRO A 597 -28.87 -19.60 9.84
C PRO A 597 -29.22 -19.34 11.30
N ILE A 598 -28.80 -20.22 12.21
CA ILE A 598 -29.16 -20.16 13.63
C ILE A 598 -28.81 -18.81 14.23
N ALA A 599 -27.62 -18.30 13.92
CA ALA A 599 -27.18 -17.01 14.45
C ALA A 599 -28.06 -15.83 13.98
N LEU A 600 -28.62 -15.88 12.77
CA LEU A 600 -29.47 -14.81 12.21
C LEU A 600 -30.92 -14.84 12.73
N ARG A 601 -31.32 -15.87 13.53
CA ARG A 601 -32.64 -15.95 14.19
C ARG A 601 -32.72 -15.15 15.48
N ARG A 602 -31.62 -14.54 15.90
CA ARG A 602 -31.48 -13.76 17.13
C ARG A 602 -30.80 -12.42 16.83
N PRO A 603 -30.91 -11.43 17.72
CA PRO A 603 -30.15 -10.20 17.62
C PRO A 603 -28.64 -10.44 17.54
N PRO A 604 -27.85 -9.51 16.98
CA PRO A 604 -26.41 -9.64 16.91
C PRO A 604 -25.78 -9.82 18.28
N GLY A 605 -24.84 -10.74 18.38
CA GLY A 605 -24.10 -10.98 19.62
C GLY A 605 -23.15 -9.85 19.92
N LYS A 606 -23.03 -9.48 21.21
CA LYS A 606 -21.99 -8.57 21.68
C LYS A 606 -20.66 -9.27 21.79
N LEU A 607 -19.58 -8.57 21.47
CA LEU A 607 -18.24 -9.08 21.66
C LEU A 607 -17.95 -9.30 23.16
N ARG A 608 -17.58 -10.51 23.52
CA ARG A 608 -17.05 -10.81 24.85
C ARG A 608 -15.58 -10.39 24.87
N GLY A 609 -15.25 -9.39 25.68
CA GLY A 609 -13.89 -8.89 25.84
C GLY A 609 -12.89 -9.95 26.28
N TRP A 610 -11.62 -9.75 25.94
CA TRP A 610 -10.51 -10.62 26.32
C TRP A 610 -9.81 -10.05 27.57
N TYR A 611 -10.06 -10.65 28.73
CA TYR A 611 -9.47 -10.26 30.03
C TYR A 611 -9.48 -8.75 30.31
N GLY A 612 -10.63 -8.10 30.14
CA GLY A 612 -10.85 -6.68 30.39
C GLY A 612 -11.21 -5.87 29.15
N LYS A 613 -10.99 -4.56 29.21
CA LYS A 613 -11.27 -3.64 28.08
C LYS A 613 -10.33 -3.91 26.89
N PRO A 614 -10.76 -3.70 25.65
CA PRO A 614 -9.90 -3.80 24.49
C PRO A 614 -8.65 -2.94 24.64
N ARG A 615 -7.49 -3.55 24.45
CA ARG A 615 -6.17 -2.92 24.54
C ARG A 615 -5.21 -3.50 23.53
N LEU A 616 -4.16 -2.76 23.22
CA LEU A 616 -3.06 -3.27 22.39
C LEU A 616 -2.34 -4.39 23.12
N PHE A 617 -2.03 -5.46 22.40
CA PHE A 617 -1.42 -6.64 22.99
C PHE A 617 0.01 -6.34 23.45
N ASN A 618 0.35 -6.71 24.68
CA ASN A 618 1.66 -6.49 25.31
C ASN A 618 2.21 -7.81 25.85
N TYR A 619 3.34 -8.27 25.31
CA TYR A 619 3.98 -9.50 25.73
C TYR A 619 4.35 -9.49 27.22
N ILE A 620 4.89 -8.39 27.71
CA ILE A 620 5.37 -8.28 29.09
C ILE A 620 4.24 -8.40 30.12
N SER A 621 3.09 -7.81 29.83
CA SER A 621 1.95 -7.86 30.77
C SER A 621 1.08 -9.11 30.62
N GLU A 622 1.05 -9.72 29.41
CA GLU A 622 0.12 -10.81 29.13
C GLU A 622 0.78 -12.20 29.19
N VAL A 623 2.02 -12.32 28.76
CA VAL A 623 2.70 -13.61 28.56
C VAL A 623 3.80 -13.84 29.59
N GLN A 624 4.68 -12.87 29.79
CA GLN A 624 5.84 -13.02 30.66
C GLN A 624 5.49 -13.44 32.09
N PRO A 625 4.41 -12.93 32.73
CA PRO A 625 4.05 -13.33 34.08
C PRO A 625 3.72 -14.83 34.21
N VAL A 626 3.24 -15.47 33.14
CA VAL A 626 2.99 -16.92 33.13
C VAL A 626 4.32 -17.68 33.20
N PHE A 627 5.33 -17.23 32.44
CA PHE A 627 6.66 -17.84 32.48
C PHE A 627 7.37 -17.59 33.81
N ASP A 628 7.27 -16.39 34.37
CA ASP A 628 7.86 -16.05 35.66
C ASP A 628 7.32 -16.94 36.77
N LYS A 629 6.01 -17.22 36.77
CA LYS A 629 5.34 -18.07 37.75
C LYS A 629 5.71 -19.53 37.63
N HIS A 630 5.80 -20.07 36.39
CA HIS A 630 5.83 -21.54 36.20
C HIS A 630 7.15 -22.07 35.63
N CYS A 631 8.00 -21.23 35.02
CA CYS A 631 9.11 -21.70 34.20
C CYS A 631 10.48 -21.16 34.64
N VAL A 632 10.55 -19.89 35.02
CA VAL A 632 11.81 -19.17 35.29
C VAL A 632 12.57 -19.78 36.46
N SER A 633 11.88 -20.39 37.43
CA SER A 633 12.54 -21.10 38.52
C SER A 633 13.57 -22.14 38.07
N CYS A 634 13.41 -22.72 36.87
CA CYS A 634 14.34 -23.65 36.24
C CYS A 634 14.95 -23.09 34.95
N HIS A 635 14.23 -22.27 34.21
CA HIS A 635 14.62 -21.75 32.89
C HIS A 635 15.20 -20.32 32.99
N ASP A 636 16.27 -20.15 33.77
CA ASP A 636 16.96 -18.86 34.02
C ASP A 636 18.47 -18.95 33.72
N TYR A 637 19.14 -17.82 33.72
CA TYR A 637 20.60 -17.71 33.63
C TYR A 637 21.27 -18.59 34.70
N GLY A 638 22.36 -19.26 34.28
CA GLY A 638 23.14 -20.12 35.17
C GLY A 638 22.53 -21.50 35.48
N LYS A 639 21.29 -21.77 35.10
CA LYS A 639 20.59 -23.05 35.30
C LYS A 639 20.66 -23.96 34.07
N ASP A 640 20.69 -25.28 34.25
CA ASP A 640 20.84 -26.24 33.16
C ASP A 640 19.67 -26.20 32.16
N ALA A 641 18.41 -26.05 32.66
CA ALA A 641 17.26 -25.87 31.82
C ALA A 641 17.33 -24.53 31.05
N GLY A 642 17.89 -23.49 31.69
CA GLY A 642 18.11 -22.18 31.08
C GLY A 642 19.12 -22.21 29.91
N LYS A 643 20.14 -23.09 29.98
CA LYS A 643 21.05 -23.29 28.85
C LYS A 643 20.31 -23.83 27.60
N LYS A 644 19.30 -24.70 27.83
CA LYS A 644 18.43 -25.22 26.74
C LYS A 644 17.43 -24.18 26.24
N LEU A 645 16.76 -23.46 27.15
CA LEU A 645 15.77 -22.42 26.86
C LEU A 645 15.69 -21.46 28.05
N ASN A 646 16.14 -20.21 27.88
CA ASN A 646 16.04 -19.20 28.92
C ASN A 646 14.73 -18.43 28.77
N LEU A 647 13.89 -18.41 29.80
CA LEU A 647 12.59 -17.74 29.83
C LEU A 647 12.56 -16.55 30.78
N ALA A 648 13.72 -16.06 31.21
CA ALA A 648 13.85 -14.88 32.09
C ALA A 648 13.28 -13.63 31.43
N SER A 649 12.75 -12.74 32.25
CA SER A 649 12.16 -11.47 31.83
C SER A 649 13.19 -10.39 31.49
N ASP A 650 14.49 -10.64 31.70
CA ASP A 650 15.56 -9.67 31.54
C ASP A 650 15.52 -8.94 30.20
N ARG A 651 15.52 -7.61 30.25
CA ARG A 651 15.52 -6.74 29.08
C ARG A 651 16.85 -6.78 28.34
N THR A 652 16.76 -6.90 27.04
CA THR A 652 17.93 -6.86 26.13
C THR A 652 17.89 -5.58 25.29
N ASN A 653 18.73 -5.48 24.26
CA ASN A 653 18.81 -4.27 23.41
C ASN A 653 17.45 -3.83 22.84
N THR A 654 16.60 -4.78 22.47
CA THR A 654 15.30 -4.46 21.83
C THR A 654 14.13 -5.13 22.54
N PHE A 655 14.24 -6.39 22.89
CA PHE A 655 13.20 -7.19 23.52
C PHE A 655 13.66 -7.69 24.89
N ASN A 656 13.00 -8.71 25.43
CA ASN A 656 13.50 -9.44 26.61
C ASN A 656 14.08 -10.82 26.22
N THR A 657 14.68 -11.47 27.20
CA THR A 657 15.38 -12.75 27.02
C THR A 657 14.45 -13.88 26.58
N SER A 658 13.31 -14.05 27.24
CA SER A 658 12.36 -15.13 26.96
C SER A 658 11.83 -15.04 25.52
N TYR A 659 11.43 -13.84 25.08
CA TYR A 659 10.90 -13.61 23.75
C TYR A 659 11.94 -13.93 22.67
N ASN A 660 13.18 -13.42 22.83
CA ASN A 660 14.29 -13.73 21.91
C ASN A 660 14.57 -15.24 21.82
N GLU A 661 14.61 -15.93 22.96
CA GLU A 661 14.91 -17.37 23.02
C GLU A 661 13.82 -18.23 22.38
N LEU A 662 12.55 -17.89 22.59
CA LEU A 662 11.41 -18.60 22.00
C LEU A 662 11.43 -18.52 20.47
N TRP A 663 11.77 -17.34 19.92
CA TRP A 663 11.92 -17.16 18.48
C TRP A 663 13.15 -17.87 17.94
N ARG A 664 14.31 -17.65 18.53
CA ARG A 664 15.59 -18.21 18.09
C ARG A 664 15.58 -19.74 18.07
N LYS A 665 15.00 -20.35 19.07
CA LYS A 665 14.94 -21.80 19.22
C LYS A 665 13.71 -22.43 18.57
N LYS A 666 12.97 -21.65 17.80
CA LYS A 666 11.80 -22.09 17.00
C LYS A 666 10.71 -22.78 17.83
N TYR A 667 10.44 -22.27 19.03
CA TYR A 667 9.34 -22.74 19.87
C TYR A 667 7.99 -22.24 19.38
N ILE A 668 7.98 -21.17 18.57
CA ILE A 668 6.81 -20.54 18.01
C ILE A 668 6.76 -20.80 16.49
N LYS A 669 5.61 -21.17 15.98
CA LYS A 669 5.34 -21.25 14.54
C LYS A 669 4.49 -20.05 14.14
N ALA A 670 5.14 -18.93 13.89
CA ALA A 670 4.54 -17.73 13.34
C ALA A 670 4.49 -17.80 11.82
N ILE A 671 3.62 -16.98 11.21
CA ILE A 671 3.62 -16.81 9.78
C ILE A 671 4.68 -15.77 9.41
N GLY A 672 5.52 -16.11 8.43
CA GLY A 672 6.57 -15.22 7.94
C GLY A 672 6.11 -14.34 6.79
N ALA A 673 7.07 -13.56 6.27
CA ALA A 673 6.91 -12.95 4.96
C ALA A 673 6.77 -14.06 3.93
N GLY A 674 5.71 -14.05 3.28
CA GLY A 674 5.46 -14.88 2.13
C GLY A 674 4.49 -14.14 1.26
N PRO A 675 4.27 -14.60 0.05
CA PRO A 675 3.16 -14.12 -0.74
C PRO A 675 1.88 -14.21 0.08
N ALA A 676 0.88 -13.43 -0.30
CA ALA A 676 -0.44 -13.42 0.35
C ALA A 676 -1.15 -14.79 0.28
N ASP A 677 -0.39 -15.85 0.17
CA ASP A 677 -0.89 -17.22 0.12
C ASP A 677 -1.76 -17.51 1.31
N ILE A 678 -2.91 -18.05 1.02
CA ILE A 678 -3.83 -18.51 2.04
C ILE A 678 -3.25 -19.76 2.69
N GLN A 679 -3.15 -19.71 4.00
CA GLN A 679 -2.56 -20.80 4.77
C GLN A 679 -3.60 -21.89 5.04
N GLN A 680 -3.16 -23.14 5.08
CA GLN A 680 -4.00 -24.25 5.49
C GLN A 680 -4.42 -24.12 6.97
N PRO A 681 -5.60 -24.58 7.35
CA PRO A 681 -6.01 -24.64 8.76
C PRO A 681 -4.96 -25.38 9.60
N PHE A 682 -4.76 -24.94 10.84
CA PHE A 682 -3.82 -25.52 11.81
C PHE A 682 -2.33 -25.45 11.41
N SER A 683 -1.96 -24.86 10.27
CA SER A 683 -0.59 -24.93 9.72
C SER A 683 0.40 -23.98 10.41
N TRP A 684 -0.10 -23.00 11.15
CA TRP A 684 0.68 -22.04 11.92
C TRP A 684 -0.09 -21.61 13.19
N GLY A 685 0.49 -20.73 13.99
CA GLY A 685 -0.10 -20.30 15.24
C GLY A 685 0.06 -21.34 16.36
N SER A 686 -0.84 -21.33 17.31
CA SER A 686 -0.80 -22.15 18.53
C SER A 686 -0.82 -23.64 18.24
N HIS A 687 -1.65 -24.12 17.30
CA HIS A 687 -1.72 -25.54 16.94
C HIS A 687 -0.39 -26.11 16.39
N ALA A 688 0.38 -25.32 15.67
CA ALA A 688 1.63 -25.74 15.06
C ALA A 688 2.87 -25.45 15.94
N SER A 689 2.71 -24.80 17.09
CA SER A 689 3.83 -24.32 17.90
C SER A 689 4.31 -25.36 18.92
N LYS A 690 5.62 -25.63 18.91
CA LYS A 690 6.29 -26.53 19.85
C LYS A 690 6.05 -26.12 21.31
N LEU A 691 6.04 -24.83 21.60
CA LEU A 691 5.78 -24.31 22.95
C LEU A 691 4.44 -24.84 23.52
N VAL A 692 3.39 -24.73 22.73
CA VAL A 692 2.04 -25.16 23.17
C VAL A 692 1.98 -26.67 23.41
N LYS A 693 2.64 -27.45 22.54
CA LYS A 693 2.74 -28.91 22.75
C LYS A 693 3.39 -29.25 24.10
N VAL A 694 4.56 -28.68 24.38
CA VAL A 694 5.31 -28.90 25.63
C VAL A 694 4.50 -28.47 26.87
N ILE A 695 3.82 -27.31 26.77
CA ILE A 695 2.98 -26.81 27.88
C ILE A 695 1.80 -27.77 28.17
N ARG A 696 1.11 -28.25 27.13
CA ARG A 696 -0.02 -29.16 27.28
C ARG A 696 0.39 -30.54 27.82
N GLU A 697 1.53 -31.05 27.40
CA GLU A 697 2.09 -32.29 27.95
C GLU A 697 2.46 -32.13 29.44
N GLY A 698 2.95 -30.97 29.84
CA GLY A 698 3.33 -30.69 31.22
C GLY A 698 2.18 -30.40 32.19
N GLN A 699 0.99 -30.04 31.69
CA GLN A 699 -0.27 -29.80 32.45
C GLN A 699 -0.14 -28.86 33.67
N LYS A 700 0.76 -27.87 33.60
CA LYS A 700 1.03 -26.95 34.73
C LYS A 700 0.21 -25.65 34.71
N LEU A 701 -0.35 -25.28 33.58
CA LEU A 701 -1.06 -24.03 33.41
C LEU A 701 -2.59 -24.22 33.56
N ASN A 702 -3.23 -23.24 34.17
CA ASN A 702 -4.68 -23.16 34.11
C ASN A 702 -5.14 -22.64 32.72
N GLN A 703 -6.45 -22.73 32.45
CA GLN A 703 -7.04 -22.38 31.17
C GLN A 703 -6.74 -20.91 30.76
N ALA A 704 -6.78 -19.96 31.70
CA ALA A 704 -6.55 -18.54 31.43
C ALA A 704 -5.08 -18.26 31.10
N GLU A 705 -4.16 -18.93 31.77
CA GLU A 705 -2.72 -18.84 31.50
C GLU A 705 -2.39 -19.44 30.13
N LEU A 706 -2.98 -20.58 29.79
CA LEU A 706 -2.84 -21.20 28.47
C LEU A 706 -3.41 -20.29 27.39
N GLU A 707 -4.60 -19.73 27.59
CA GLU A 707 -5.25 -18.83 26.62
C GLU A 707 -4.40 -17.58 26.33
N ARG A 708 -3.68 -17.04 27.32
CA ARG A 708 -2.76 -15.90 27.09
C ARG A 708 -1.62 -16.26 26.15
N ILE A 709 -1.02 -17.42 26.35
CA ILE A 709 0.09 -17.89 25.49
C ILE A 709 -0.40 -18.23 24.08
N VAL A 710 -1.48 -18.99 23.94
CA VAL A 710 -2.00 -19.37 22.62
C VAL A 710 -2.47 -18.14 21.84
N THR A 711 -3.15 -17.20 22.52
CA THR A 711 -3.59 -15.95 21.90
C THR A 711 -2.40 -15.11 21.41
N TRP A 712 -1.34 -14.97 22.21
CA TRP A 712 -0.12 -14.29 21.80
C TRP A 712 0.47 -14.87 20.50
N ILE A 713 0.60 -16.20 20.44
CA ILE A 713 1.14 -16.89 19.27
C ILE A 713 0.23 -16.68 18.05
N ASP A 714 -1.08 -16.77 18.24
CA ASP A 714 -2.11 -16.65 17.21
C ASP A 714 -2.25 -15.21 16.66
N LEU A 715 -1.81 -14.22 17.42
CA LEU A 715 -1.64 -12.84 16.98
C LEU A 715 -0.31 -12.60 16.24
N ASN A 716 0.37 -13.68 15.83
CA ASN A 716 1.69 -13.66 15.20
C ASN A 716 2.81 -13.13 16.10
N ALA A 717 2.67 -13.41 17.40
CA ALA A 717 3.63 -13.17 18.48
C ALA A 717 4.18 -11.73 18.56
N PRO A 718 3.34 -10.70 18.73
CA PRO A 718 3.77 -9.33 18.96
C PRO A 718 4.50 -9.20 20.31
N TYR A 719 5.35 -8.17 20.45
CA TYR A 719 6.03 -7.84 21.72
C TYR A 719 5.56 -6.50 22.29
N TYR A 720 5.81 -5.41 21.57
CA TYR A 720 5.44 -4.06 22.00
C TYR A 720 3.98 -3.74 21.73
N PRO A 721 3.28 -3.11 22.71
CA PRO A 721 1.90 -2.67 22.52
C PRO A 721 1.80 -1.37 21.68
N ARG A 722 2.92 -0.72 21.36
CA ARG A 722 2.93 0.61 20.79
C ARG A 722 4.17 0.89 19.94
N TYR A 723 4.04 1.82 18.98
CA TYR A 723 5.11 2.19 18.06
C TYR A 723 6.03 3.30 18.61
N ASP A 724 5.53 4.20 19.44
CA ASP A 724 6.26 5.33 19.99
C ASP A 724 7.46 4.91 20.84
N SER A 725 8.44 5.77 20.98
CA SER A 725 9.76 5.48 21.53
C SER A 725 10.19 6.48 22.59
N ALA A 726 10.92 6.00 23.60
CA ALA A 726 11.74 6.84 24.46
C ALA A 726 13.10 7.17 23.83
N TYR A 727 13.60 6.34 22.91
CA TYR A 727 14.97 6.40 22.35
C TYR A 727 14.94 6.48 20.81
N PRO A 728 14.40 7.56 20.21
CA PRO A 728 14.13 7.60 18.76
C PRO A 728 15.40 7.45 17.90
N ASP A 729 16.55 7.90 18.39
CA ASP A 729 17.82 7.90 17.66
C ASP A 729 18.68 6.66 17.91
N ASN A 730 18.28 5.83 18.86
CA ASN A 730 19.01 4.64 19.22
C ASN A 730 18.53 3.44 18.40
N LEU A 731 19.28 2.36 18.47
CA LEU A 731 19.05 1.13 17.75
C LEU A 731 17.60 0.65 17.91
N THR A 732 16.92 0.42 16.77
CA THR A 732 15.51 0.02 16.68
C THR A 732 14.52 0.96 17.38
N GLY A 733 14.95 2.13 17.84
CA GLY A 733 14.15 3.02 18.69
C GLY A 733 13.86 2.44 20.08
N ARG A 734 14.59 1.41 20.50
CA ARG A 734 14.31 0.65 21.73
C ARG A 734 15.50 0.51 22.66
N CYS A 735 16.72 0.57 22.15
CA CYS A 735 17.94 0.34 22.94
C CYS A 735 18.24 1.52 23.87
N PRO A 736 18.51 1.29 25.18
CA PRO A 736 18.91 2.36 26.09
C PRO A 736 20.36 2.84 25.87
N LEU A 737 21.16 2.07 25.13
CA LEU A 737 22.53 2.44 24.76
C LEU A 737 22.53 3.12 23.38
N ASP A 738 23.35 4.18 23.26
CA ASP A 738 23.58 4.83 21.97
C ASP A 738 24.54 4.02 21.06
N ASN A 739 24.68 4.46 19.81
CA ASN A 739 25.55 3.77 18.84
C ASN A 739 27.04 3.79 19.24
N LYS A 740 27.53 4.81 19.98
CA LYS A 740 28.93 4.87 20.44
C LYS A 740 29.19 3.81 21.52
N GLN A 741 28.28 3.71 22.48
CA GLN A 741 28.32 2.71 23.54
C GLN A 741 28.20 1.29 22.96
N LEU A 742 27.30 1.05 22.03
CA LEU A 742 27.15 -0.25 21.37
C LEU A 742 28.36 -0.64 20.52
N ASN A 743 28.98 0.30 19.81
CA ASN A 743 30.24 0.06 19.09
C ASN A 743 31.39 -0.25 20.05
N ARG A 744 31.52 0.50 21.14
CA ARG A 744 32.53 0.24 22.13
C ARG A 744 32.38 -1.12 22.80
N LEU A 745 31.15 -1.46 23.21
CA LEU A 745 30.83 -2.78 23.74
C LEU A 745 31.16 -3.88 22.71
N GLY A 746 30.92 -3.62 21.44
CA GLY A 746 31.27 -4.51 20.34
C GLY A 746 32.78 -4.74 20.20
N GLN A 747 33.58 -3.70 20.30
CA GLN A 747 35.06 -3.79 20.29
C GLN A 747 35.57 -4.62 21.46
N LEU A 748 35.06 -4.40 22.66
CA LEU A 748 35.44 -5.13 23.87
C LEU A 748 35.04 -6.61 23.81
N THR A 749 33.85 -6.90 23.31
CA THR A 749 33.29 -8.24 23.33
C THR A 749 33.37 -9.00 21.99
N GLY A 750 33.78 -8.37 20.90
CA GLY A 750 33.78 -8.95 19.55
C GLY A 750 32.37 -9.26 18.98
N ILE A 751 31.34 -8.63 19.52
CA ILE A 751 29.94 -8.81 19.09
C ILE A 751 29.48 -7.52 18.40
N PRO A 752 29.13 -7.55 17.10
CA PRO A 752 28.73 -6.34 16.36
C PRO A 752 27.28 -5.95 16.70
N PHE A 753 27.06 -5.32 17.84
CA PHE A 753 25.74 -4.94 18.37
C PHE A 753 24.96 -4.00 17.48
N THR A 754 25.62 -3.18 16.67
CA THR A 754 24.95 -2.20 15.77
C THR A 754 24.39 -2.82 14.49
N ARG A 755 24.67 -4.10 14.21
CA ARG A 755 24.07 -4.80 13.08
C ARG A 755 22.71 -5.37 13.46
N LEU A 756 21.68 -5.10 12.66
CA LEU A 756 20.30 -5.56 12.89
C LEU A 756 20.19 -7.09 13.10
N ALA A 757 20.96 -7.88 12.36
CA ALA A 757 21.01 -9.33 12.48
C ALA A 757 21.45 -9.83 13.89
N ASN A 758 22.08 -8.98 14.70
CA ASN A 758 22.51 -9.35 16.04
C ASN A 758 21.47 -9.08 17.13
N HIS A 759 20.41 -8.31 16.82
CA HIS A 759 19.26 -8.21 17.73
C HIS A 759 18.42 -9.46 17.68
N ASN A 760 18.50 -10.10 16.55
CA ASN A 760 17.46 -10.98 16.11
C ASN A 760 17.79 -12.39 16.31
N THR A 761 18.61 -13.02 16.83
CA THR A 761 18.26 -14.42 16.81
C THR A 761 19.38 -15.41 16.69
N ASN A 762 20.37 -15.17 15.87
CA ASN A 762 21.36 -16.23 15.63
C ASN A 762 22.27 -16.50 16.86
N ARG A 763 22.52 -15.45 17.65
CA ARG A 763 23.39 -15.56 18.85
C ARG A 763 22.60 -15.58 20.18
N GLY A 764 21.29 -15.32 20.14
CA GLY A 764 20.49 -15.12 21.33
C GLY A 764 20.75 -13.77 22.02
N PRO A 765 20.10 -13.53 23.18
CA PRO A 765 20.33 -12.36 24.00
C PRO A 765 21.79 -12.26 24.43
N GLN A 766 22.43 -11.11 24.26
CA GLN A 766 23.84 -10.90 24.59
C GLN A 766 24.02 -9.98 25.81
N VAL A 767 22.99 -9.19 26.13
CA VAL A 767 22.99 -8.31 27.31
C VAL A 767 21.75 -8.55 28.14
N SER A 768 21.91 -8.39 29.47
CA SER A 768 20.81 -8.25 30.42
C SER A 768 20.95 -6.90 31.08
N PHE A 769 19.98 -6.00 30.91
CA PHE A 769 19.98 -4.71 31.59
C PHE A 769 19.44 -4.81 33.00
N ASP A 770 18.63 -5.81 33.31
CA ASP A 770 18.07 -6.03 34.66
C ASP A 770 19.11 -6.69 35.59
N ARG A 771 19.99 -7.56 35.04
CA ARG A 771 21.07 -8.25 35.75
C ARG A 771 22.38 -8.16 34.95
N PRO A 772 23.04 -6.97 34.91
CA PRO A 772 24.17 -6.69 34.01
C PRO A 772 25.29 -7.72 34.03
N GLN A 773 25.64 -8.22 35.23
CA GLN A 773 26.71 -9.22 35.44
C GLN A 773 26.37 -10.59 34.81
N LEU A 774 25.09 -10.89 34.55
CA LEU A 774 24.67 -12.13 33.90
C LEU A 774 24.64 -12.03 32.38
N SER A 775 25.06 -10.90 31.83
CA SER A 775 25.05 -10.68 30.37
C SER A 775 25.91 -11.71 29.65
N PRO A 776 25.38 -12.49 28.68
CA PRO A 776 26.13 -13.55 28.00
C PRO A 776 27.40 -13.05 27.29
N CYS A 777 27.42 -11.81 26.80
CA CYS A 777 28.62 -11.23 26.17
C CYS A 777 29.82 -11.11 27.12
N LEU A 778 29.59 -11.08 28.44
CA LEU A 778 30.66 -11.02 29.45
C LEU A 778 31.30 -12.38 29.70
N GLN A 779 30.64 -13.50 29.40
CA GLN A 779 31.14 -14.87 29.63
C GLN A 779 32.41 -15.21 28.83
N ARG A 780 32.77 -14.41 27.85
CA ARG A 780 34.02 -14.55 27.10
C ARG A 780 35.27 -14.16 27.87
N PHE A 781 35.11 -13.37 28.91
CA PHE A 781 36.23 -12.98 29.78
C PHE A 781 36.44 -14.04 30.87
N LYS A 782 37.67 -14.53 31.00
CA LYS A 782 38.01 -15.56 31.99
C LYS A 782 38.20 -14.96 33.38
N ASP A 783 38.52 -13.66 33.43
CA ASP A 783 38.83 -12.93 34.66
C ASP A 783 37.93 -11.68 34.73
N THR A 784 37.25 -11.53 35.85
CA THR A 784 36.39 -10.37 36.12
C THR A 784 37.18 -9.12 36.48
N SER A 785 38.47 -9.25 36.74
CA SER A 785 39.42 -8.12 36.94
C SER A 785 40.00 -7.59 35.62
N ASP A 786 39.77 -8.28 34.47
CA ASP A 786 40.17 -7.78 33.15
C ASP A 786 39.57 -6.38 32.91
N PRO A 787 40.41 -5.36 32.62
CA PRO A 787 39.89 -4.00 32.37
C PRO A 787 38.82 -3.94 31.29
N ARG A 788 38.87 -4.83 30.29
CA ARG A 788 37.85 -4.94 29.24
C ARG A 788 36.52 -5.47 29.76
N TYR A 789 36.54 -6.42 30.72
CA TYR A 789 35.34 -6.90 31.41
C TYR A 789 34.71 -5.77 32.21
N VAL A 790 35.52 -5.06 33.02
CA VAL A 790 35.09 -3.96 33.88
C VAL A 790 34.45 -2.86 33.03
N GLU A 791 35.04 -2.48 31.90
CA GLU A 791 34.52 -1.48 30.99
C GLU A 791 33.23 -1.97 30.31
N ALA A 792 33.20 -3.18 29.82
CA ALA A 792 32.02 -3.76 29.19
C ALA A 792 30.82 -3.83 30.16
N LEU A 793 31.07 -4.27 31.39
CA LEU A 793 30.05 -4.28 32.45
C LEU A 793 29.55 -2.87 32.77
N SER A 794 30.45 -1.89 32.85
CA SER A 794 30.11 -0.48 33.13
C SER A 794 29.17 0.09 32.02
N ILE A 795 29.43 -0.25 30.75
CA ILE A 795 28.54 0.15 29.64
C ILE A 795 27.16 -0.48 29.81
N ILE A 796 27.04 -1.77 30.11
CA ILE A 796 25.75 -2.43 30.32
C ILE A 796 25.02 -1.84 31.53
N GLN A 797 25.73 -1.55 32.62
CA GLN A 797 25.16 -0.87 33.78
C GLN A 797 24.66 0.54 33.46
N ALA A 798 25.32 1.26 32.53
CA ALA A 798 24.84 2.55 32.07
C ALA A 798 23.49 2.40 31.34
N GLY A 799 23.32 1.36 30.53
CA GLY A 799 22.03 1.03 29.93
C GLY A 799 20.95 0.66 30.95
N SER A 800 21.32 -0.06 32.01
CA SER A 800 20.42 -0.38 33.11
C SER A 800 19.94 0.90 33.83
N ARG A 801 20.86 1.82 34.17
CA ARG A 801 20.51 3.13 34.76
C ARG A 801 19.60 3.95 33.83
N MET A 802 19.94 4.00 32.55
CA MET A 802 19.12 4.72 31.57
C MET A 802 17.68 4.19 31.50
N LEU A 803 17.47 2.87 31.59
CA LEU A 803 16.11 2.29 31.64
C LEU A 803 15.36 2.67 32.93
N GLN A 804 16.05 2.84 34.06
CA GLN A 804 15.41 3.31 35.28
C GLN A 804 15.05 4.79 35.22
N GLU A 805 15.91 5.62 34.64
CA GLU A 805 15.69 7.06 34.48
C GLU A 805 14.65 7.36 33.38
N ARG A 806 14.68 6.60 32.33
CA ARG A 806 13.81 6.75 31.15
C ARG A 806 13.25 5.41 30.69
N PRO A 807 12.14 4.96 31.30
CA PRO A 807 11.55 3.66 30.98
C PRO A 807 11.25 3.46 29.50
N ARG A 808 11.48 2.26 29.00
CA ARG A 808 11.20 1.83 27.65
C ARG A 808 9.71 1.49 27.48
N ALA A 809 9.20 1.41 26.26
CA ALA A 809 7.78 1.19 25.96
C ALA A 809 7.19 -0.15 26.45
N ASP A 810 8.00 -1.07 26.94
CA ASP A 810 7.63 -2.31 27.63
C ASP A 810 7.74 -2.22 29.16
N MET A 811 7.88 -1.02 29.71
CA MET A 811 8.05 -0.77 31.14
C MET A 811 6.96 0.18 31.64
N ASP A 812 6.64 0.04 32.92
CA ASP A 812 5.82 1.02 33.63
C ASP A 812 6.55 2.37 33.69
N GLY A 813 5.79 3.46 33.65
CA GLY A 813 6.33 4.81 33.65
C GLY A 813 6.90 5.28 32.29
N PHE A 814 6.73 4.50 31.23
CA PHE A 814 7.13 4.90 29.87
C PHE A 814 6.55 6.26 29.47
N GLN A 815 7.40 7.09 28.90
CA GLN A 815 7.03 8.33 28.25
C GLN A 815 7.65 8.38 26.86
N ALA A 816 6.82 8.67 25.85
CA ALA A 816 7.27 8.84 24.48
C ALA A 816 8.19 10.08 24.35
N CYS A 817 9.07 10.09 23.35
CA CYS A 817 9.86 11.26 23.02
C CYS A 817 8.94 12.45 22.61
N PRO A 818 9.42 13.71 22.73
CA PRO A 818 8.57 14.88 22.42
C PRO A 818 7.95 14.86 21.04
N LEU A 819 8.69 14.39 20.03
CA LEU A 819 8.18 14.30 18.66
C LEU A 819 7.00 13.31 18.53
N ASP A 820 7.09 12.17 19.21
CA ASP A 820 6.00 11.18 19.19
C ASP A 820 4.80 11.66 20.00
N GLN A 821 5.03 12.40 21.09
CA GLN A 821 3.93 13.08 21.83
C GLN A 821 3.21 14.10 20.95
N GLN A 822 3.94 14.92 20.19
CA GLN A 822 3.36 15.89 19.24
C GLN A 822 2.55 15.18 18.15
N ARG A 823 3.05 14.09 17.59
CA ARG A 823 2.31 13.30 16.57
C ARG A 823 1.02 12.72 17.14
N GLN A 824 1.08 12.19 18.35
CA GLN A 824 -0.13 11.69 19.02
C GLN A 824 -1.14 12.80 19.27
N GLN A 825 -0.68 14.00 19.63
CA GLN A 825 -1.56 15.17 19.80
C GLN A 825 -2.24 15.54 18.48
N VAL A 826 -1.48 15.68 17.38
CA VAL A 826 -2.05 15.96 16.04
C VAL A 826 -3.07 14.91 15.63
N TYR A 827 -2.78 13.61 15.86
CA TYR A 827 -3.75 12.54 15.60
C TYR A 827 -5.04 12.74 16.41
N THR A 828 -4.92 13.02 17.70
CA THR A 828 -6.07 13.19 18.61
C THR A 828 -6.95 14.38 18.18
N GLU A 829 -6.33 15.50 17.83
CA GLU A 829 -7.03 16.69 17.31
C GLU A 829 -7.78 16.38 16.01
N ARG A 830 -7.15 15.67 15.07
CA ARG A 830 -7.80 15.26 13.82
C ARG A 830 -8.98 14.30 14.04
N GLN A 831 -8.89 13.38 15.02
CA GLN A 831 -10.02 12.52 15.39
C GLN A 831 -11.18 13.30 16.01
N GLN A 832 -10.90 14.35 16.77
CA GLN A 832 -11.93 15.25 17.32
C GLN A 832 -12.65 16.01 16.19
N ILE A 833 -11.91 16.54 15.21
CA ILE A 833 -12.48 17.20 14.02
C ILE A 833 -13.36 16.23 13.23
N GLU A 834 -12.90 15.01 12.98
CA GLU A 834 -13.70 13.97 12.30
C GLU A 834 -15.00 13.68 13.05
N SER A 835 -14.93 13.52 14.36
CA SER A 835 -16.11 13.30 15.20
C SER A 835 -17.10 14.47 15.13
N HIS A 836 -16.60 15.72 15.19
CA HIS A 836 -17.41 16.93 15.06
C HIS A 836 -18.09 17.01 13.67
N ASN A 837 -17.36 16.70 12.60
CA ASN A 837 -17.92 16.72 11.24
C ASN A 837 -19.04 15.67 11.08
N ARG A 838 -18.87 14.47 11.64
CA ARG A 838 -19.91 13.43 11.65
C ARG A 838 -21.14 13.84 12.45
N GLU A 839 -20.96 14.53 13.55
CA GLU A 839 -22.05 15.08 14.34
C GLU A 839 -22.82 16.14 13.57
N ALA A 840 -22.13 17.05 12.90
CA ALA A 840 -22.73 18.07 12.04
C ALA A 840 -23.58 17.45 10.92
N ILE A 841 -23.07 16.39 10.26
CA ILE A 841 -23.81 15.63 9.24
C ILE A 841 -25.09 15.01 9.85
N ARG A 842 -25.00 14.41 11.03
CA ARG A 842 -26.14 13.82 11.76
C ARG A 842 -27.24 14.85 12.07
N GLU A 843 -26.82 16.07 12.33
CA GLU A 843 -27.71 17.20 12.68
C GLU A 843 -28.15 18.01 11.46
N GLY A 844 -27.67 17.67 10.24
CA GLY A 844 -27.97 18.42 9.01
C GLY A 844 -27.31 19.80 8.94
N ARG A 845 -26.23 20.02 9.70
CA ARG A 845 -25.40 21.23 9.67
C ARG A 845 -24.28 21.11 8.64
N LYS A 846 -23.73 22.25 8.23
CA LYS A 846 -22.54 22.34 7.39
C LYS A 846 -21.34 22.84 8.21
N VAL A 847 -20.22 22.17 8.06
CA VAL A 847 -18.93 22.53 8.64
C VAL A 847 -17.87 22.52 7.54
N TYR A 848 -17.05 23.56 7.49
CA TYR A 848 -16.00 23.75 6.47
C TYR A 848 -14.61 23.69 7.10
N ASP A 849 -13.58 23.35 6.30
CA ASP A 849 -12.19 23.48 6.69
C ASP A 849 -11.84 24.93 7.06
N GLY A 850 -11.00 25.10 8.08
CA GLY A 850 -10.46 26.41 8.46
C GLY A 850 -11.41 27.32 9.24
N HIS A 851 -12.59 26.90 9.61
CA HIS A 851 -13.52 27.65 10.47
C HIS A 851 -13.57 27.14 11.90
N SER A 852 -12.42 26.83 12.50
CA SER A 852 -12.25 26.85 13.95
C SER A 852 -11.59 28.20 14.32
N GLN A 853 -12.38 29.27 14.32
CA GLN A 853 -12.10 30.44 15.15
C GLN A 853 -12.80 30.28 16.46
#